data_2e3bc67c26e7b4bd08b9f2d1b11f3835
#
_entry.id   2e3bc67c26e7b4bd08b9f2d1b11f3835
#
_cell.length_a   1.000
_cell.length_b   1.000
_cell.length_c   1.000
_cell.angle_alpha   90.00
_cell.angle_beta   90.00
_cell.angle_gamma   90.00
#
_symmetry.space_group_name_H-M   'P 1'
#
loop_
_entity.id
_entity.type
_entity.pdbx_description
1 polymer ?
#
loop_
_entity_poly.entity_id
_entity_poly.type
_entity_poly.pdbx_seq_one_letter_code
_entity_poly.pdbx_strand_id
1 'polypeptide(L)'
;MATIDAKLQFTRNIGIMAHIDAGKTTTSERILFYTGLTHKIGEVHDGAATMDWMEQEQERGITITSAATTTFWKYNDQKYKINLIDTPGHVDFTVEVERSLRVLDGAVATFCAVGVVEPQSETVWRQADKYNVPRVGYVNKMDRSGANFFEVVRQMKEVLGANPCPIQVPIGAEETFKGVVDLVKMKALFWHDETMGAEYSVEEIPANMLAECEEWRDKMLETIAEFDDDLMAKYFDDPSTITEDEIKRALRAATLKMEAVPMLCGSSFKNKGVQTLLDAVCAYLPSPEDTDVVEGHAMGDPDTKVTRRPVFEDPTCALAFKIATDPYVGRLVFFRVYSGKIDAGSYVLNSRSGKKERISRLFQMHSNKQNPMESIGCGDIGAGVGFKDIRTGDTLCDENAPIVLESMDFPDPVIGIAVEPKTQKDLDKLGVGLQKLAEEDPTFRVQTNEETGQTVISGMGELHLDIIIDRLRREFKVECNQGRPQVSYKEAITKPVELREVFKKQTGGRGKFADIIVRVEPVDEGFEGNLQFVDEVKGGNIPKEFIPSIQKGFTTAMKNGVLAGFPVEHLKVTVIDGSFHPVDSDQLSFELCAIQAFKKASEQARPVLLEPIMKVEVVTPEESMGDVIGDLNKRRGQVEGMESSRSGARIVKAKAPLAEMFGYVTALRTITSGRATSTMTFSHYAEVSTSIAKAVLTECQGRVDLLK
;
A
#
# COMPACT_ATOMS: atom_id res chain seq x y z
N MET A 1 18.27 -28.90 12.52
CA MET A 1 16.87 -28.62 12.96
C MET A 1 16.92 -27.44 13.93
N ALA A 2 16.63 -26.26 13.43
CA ALA A 2 16.56 -25.09 14.28
C ALA A 2 15.12 -24.95 14.78
N THR A 3 14.86 -25.43 15.96
CA THR A 3 13.67 -25.06 16.74
C THR A 3 13.74 -23.55 16.97
N ILE A 4 12.83 -22.82 16.38
CA ILE A 4 12.73 -21.37 16.57
C ILE A 4 12.07 -21.15 17.92
N ASP A 5 12.88 -21.10 18.96
CA ASP A 5 12.50 -20.78 20.33
C ASP A 5 12.63 -19.26 20.58
N ALA A 6 12.25 -18.44 19.63
CA ALA A 6 12.03 -17.03 19.93
C ALA A 6 10.64 -16.92 20.54
N LYS A 7 10.56 -16.71 21.86
CA LYS A 7 9.30 -16.31 22.51
C LYS A 7 8.73 -15.11 21.75
N LEU A 8 7.42 -15.05 21.54
CA LEU A 8 6.75 -14.00 20.76
C LEU A 8 7.17 -12.58 21.15
N GLN A 9 7.40 -12.34 22.45
CA GLN A 9 7.90 -11.06 22.98
C GLN A 9 9.23 -10.60 22.35
N PHE A 10 10.06 -11.52 21.85
CA PHE A 10 11.35 -11.23 21.19
C PHE A 10 11.27 -11.31 19.67
N THR A 11 10.07 -11.34 19.10
CA THR A 11 9.84 -11.25 17.67
C THR A 11 9.47 -9.81 17.28
N ARG A 12 9.98 -9.33 16.13
CA ARG A 12 9.65 -8.03 15.55
C ARG A 12 9.33 -8.23 14.07
N ASN A 13 8.11 -7.92 13.68
CA ASN A 13 7.69 -7.89 12.28
C ASN A 13 7.71 -6.44 11.83
N ILE A 14 8.75 -6.03 11.13
CA ILE A 14 8.99 -4.63 10.80
C ILE A 14 9.11 -4.39 9.31
N GLY A 15 8.65 -3.22 8.87
CA GLY A 15 8.88 -2.70 7.54
C GLY A 15 9.80 -1.49 7.56
N ILE A 16 10.59 -1.31 6.50
CA ILE A 16 11.29 -0.05 6.26
C ILE A 16 10.49 0.72 5.24
N MET A 17 9.98 1.87 5.64
CA MET A 17 9.20 2.78 4.82
C MET A 17 9.97 4.08 4.59
N ALA A 18 9.98 4.57 3.37
CA ALA A 18 10.71 5.77 3.00
C ALA A 18 10.25 6.29 1.64
N HIS A 19 10.51 7.57 1.36
CA HIS A 19 10.44 8.08 0.00
C HIS A 19 11.60 7.55 -0.87
N ILE A 20 11.52 7.76 -2.18
CA ILE A 20 12.58 7.41 -3.13
C ILE A 20 13.87 8.12 -2.71
N ASP A 21 15.00 7.43 -2.82
CA ASP A 21 16.33 7.95 -2.47
C ASP A 21 16.57 8.33 -0.99
N ALA A 22 15.67 8.00 -0.04
CA ALA A 22 15.98 8.19 1.40
C ALA A 22 17.08 7.23 1.91
N GLY A 23 17.43 6.23 1.11
CA GLY A 23 18.42 5.21 1.46
C GLY A 23 17.83 4.00 2.17
N LYS A 24 16.59 3.66 1.84
CA LYS A 24 15.86 2.50 2.36
C LYS A 24 16.62 1.20 2.15
N THR A 25 16.87 0.82 0.89
CA THR A 25 17.60 -0.42 0.55
C THR A 25 19.00 -0.45 1.15
N THR A 26 19.72 0.68 1.16
CA THR A 26 21.01 0.78 1.81
C THR A 26 20.91 0.48 3.32
N THR A 27 19.86 0.97 3.99
CA THR A 27 19.63 0.69 5.41
C THR A 27 19.29 -0.78 5.64
N SER A 28 18.44 -1.39 4.79
CA SER A 28 18.12 -2.81 4.81
C SER A 28 19.39 -3.66 4.65
N GLU A 29 20.24 -3.37 3.67
CA GLU A 29 21.50 -4.09 3.44
C GLU A 29 22.46 -3.99 4.64
N ARG A 30 22.55 -2.84 5.32
CA ARG A 30 23.35 -2.68 6.53
C ARG A 30 22.79 -3.48 7.70
N ILE A 31 21.46 -3.54 7.84
CA ILE A 31 20.81 -4.41 8.83
C ILE A 31 21.20 -5.87 8.58
N LEU A 32 21.11 -6.35 7.34
CA LEU A 32 21.50 -7.73 6.99
C LEU A 32 22.97 -8.01 7.25
N PHE A 33 23.84 -7.04 7.00
CA PHE A 33 25.27 -7.16 7.25
C PHE A 33 25.58 -7.26 8.75
N TYR A 34 25.08 -6.33 9.58
CA TYR A 34 25.35 -6.33 11.01
C TYR A 34 24.71 -7.49 11.76
N THR A 35 23.62 -8.03 11.25
CA THR A 35 23.02 -9.25 11.79
C THR A 35 23.70 -10.55 11.33
N GLY A 36 24.74 -10.44 10.50
CA GLY A 36 25.56 -11.56 10.05
C GLY A 36 24.89 -12.45 8.98
N LEU A 37 23.80 -11.99 8.38
CA LEU A 37 23.11 -12.73 7.33
C LEU A 37 23.85 -12.65 5.99
N THR A 38 24.49 -11.52 5.71
CA THR A 38 25.37 -11.30 4.55
C THR A 38 26.81 -11.05 5.01
N HIS A 39 27.78 -11.58 4.25
CA HIS A 39 29.21 -11.40 4.56
C HIS A 39 29.83 -10.22 3.78
N LYS A 40 29.09 -9.64 2.86
CA LYS A 40 29.49 -8.47 2.07
C LYS A 40 28.40 -7.43 2.14
N ILE A 41 28.80 -6.18 2.19
CA ILE A 41 27.88 -5.06 2.07
C ILE A 41 27.43 -4.97 0.61
N GLY A 42 26.12 -5.15 0.36
CA GLY A 42 25.52 -4.93 -0.95
C GLY A 42 25.38 -3.43 -1.20
N GLU A 43 25.97 -2.93 -2.30
CA GLU A 43 25.76 -1.55 -2.75
C GLU A 43 24.69 -1.49 -3.82
N VAL A 44 23.71 -0.62 -3.65
CA VAL A 44 22.57 -0.44 -4.59
C VAL A 44 23.07 0.01 -5.96
N HIS A 45 24.07 0.91 -5.99
CA HIS A 45 24.63 1.44 -7.24
C HIS A 45 25.39 0.40 -8.06
N ASP A 46 25.88 -0.66 -7.42
CA ASP A 46 26.61 -1.74 -8.09
C ASP A 46 25.69 -2.92 -8.46
N GLY A 47 24.36 -2.80 -8.20
CA GLY A 47 23.39 -3.88 -8.43
C GLY A 47 23.64 -5.11 -7.55
N ALA A 48 24.31 -4.95 -6.42
CA ALA A 48 24.71 -6.02 -5.51
C ALA A 48 23.82 -6.18 -4.27
N ALA A 49 22.72 -5.41 -4.19
CA ALA A 49 21.78 -5.44 -3.08
C ALA A 49 21.03 -6.78 -3.01
N THR A 50 21.00 -7.39 -1.83
CA THR A 50 20.34 -8.69 -1.60
C THR A 50 18.82 -8.55 -1.59
N MET A 51 18.30 -7.43 -1.11
CA MET A 51 16.85 -7.19 -1.01
C MET A 51 16.24 -6.83 -2.38
N ASP A 52 16.95 -6.10 -3.22
CA ASP A 52 16.57 -5.81 -4.61
C ASP A 52 17.04 -6.96 -5.51
N TRP A 53 16.32 -8.08 -5.51
CA TRP A 53 16.74 -9.31 -6.18
C TRP A 53 16.31 -9.40 -7.66
N MET A 54 15.38 -8.56 -8.10
CA MET A 54 14.96 -8.51 -9.49
C MET A 54 15.98 -7.71 -10.33
N GLU A 55 16.25 -8.16 -11.55
CA GLU A 55 17.14 -7.44 -12.47
C GLU A 55 16.65 -6.00 -12.71
N GLN A 56 15.34 -5.79 -12.79
CA GLN A 56 14.73 -4.48 -12.99
C GLN A 56 14.95 -3.54 -11.79
N GLU A 57 14.93 -4.07 -10.57
CA GLU A 57 15.23 -3.31 -9.34
C GLU A 57 16.69 -2.86 -9.36
N GLN A 58 17.60 -3.77 -9.68
CA GLN A 58 19.04 -3.49 -9.75
C GLN A 58 19.40 -2.49 -10.86
N GLU A 59 18.83 -2.64 -12.06
CA GLU A 59 19.06 -1.74 -13.19
C GLU A 59 18.52 -0.33 -12.95
N ARG A 60 17.37 -0.22 -12.28
CA ARG A 60 16.70 1.07 -12.05
C ARG A 60 17.05 1.72 -10.72
N GLY A 61 17.64 0.97 -9.79
CA GLY A 61 17.99 1.40 -8.44
C GLY A 61 16.76 1.70 -7.56
N ILE A 62 15.64 1.05 -7.83
CA ILE A 62 14.38 1.22 -7.08
C ILE A 62 13.83 -0.15 -6.67
N THR A 63 13.30 -0.26 -5.46
CA THR A 63 12.54 -1.44 -5.02
C THR A 63 11.16 -1.43 -5.68
N ILE A 64 10.80 -2.52 -6.34
CA ILE A 64 9.53 -2.72 -7.06
C ILE A 64 8.61 -3.60 -6.25
N THR A 65 9.14 -4.74 -5.77
CA THR A 65 8.39 -5.71 -4.97
C THR A 65 8.91 -5.77 -3.56
N SER A 66 8.02 -5.93 -2.58
CA SER A 66 8.45 -6.13 -1.20
C SER A 66 9.20 -7.45 -1.03
N ALA A 67 10.37 -7.41 -0.41
CA ALA A 67 11.15 -8.60 -0.07
C ALA A 67 11.08 -8.85 1.44
N ALA A 68 10.82 -10.10 1.83
CA ALA A 68 10.79 -10.50 3.23
C ALA A 68 12.05 -11.27 3.60
N THR A 69 12.69 -10.88 4.70
CA THR A 69 13.90 -11.54 5.19
C THR A 69 13.86 -11.64 6.71
N THR A 70 14.16 -12.83 7.22
CA THR A 70 14.28 -13.06 8.65
C THR A 70 15.74 -12.96 9.08
N THR A 71 15.99 -12.20 10.14
CA THR A 71 17.30 -12.05 10.74
C THR A 71 17.24 -12.03 12.26
N PHE A 72 18.40 -11.97 12.92
CA PHE A 72 18.47 -12.01 14.37
C PHE A 72 19.40 -10.93 14.91
N TRP A 73 18.96 -10.26 15.97
CA TRP A 73 19.77 -9.26 16.67
C TRP A 73 19.87 -9.58 18.16
N LYS A 74 21.03 -9.33 18.77
CA LYS A 74 21.23 -9.50 20.21
C LYS A 74 21.10 -8.15 20.88
N TYR A 75 20.09 -7.99 21.74
CA TYR A 75 19.85 -6.79 22.53
C TYR A 75 19.61 -7.18 23.99
N ASN A 76 20.30 -6.53 24.95
CA ASN A 76 20.23 -6.82 26.39
C ASN A 76 20.36 -8.34 26.71
N ASP A 77 21.34 -9.01 26.12
CA ASP A 77 21.59 -10.46 26.23
C ASP A 77 20.46 -11.38 25.75
N GLN A 78 19.41 -10.82 25.18
CA GLN A 78 18.33 -11.57 24.52
C GLN A 78 18.52 -11.58 23.02
N LYS A 79 18.16 -12.72 22.39
CA LYS A 79 18.17 -12.87 20.94
C LYS A 79 16.80 -12.53 20.38
N TYR A 80 16.70 -11.43 19.67
CA TYR A 80 15.49 -11.03 18.93
C TYR A 80 15.47 -11.62 17.54
N LYS A 81 14.29 -12.09 17.14
CA LYS A 81 13.99 -12.46 15.75
C LYS A 81 13.37 -11.26 15.06
N ILE A 82 13.93 -10.82 13.95
CA ILE A 82 13.44 -9.69 13.17
C ILE A 82 13.03 -10.19 11.79
N ASN A 83 11.74 -10.13 11.48
CA ASN A 83 11.22 -10.30 10.14
C ASN A 83 11.16 -8.93 9.49
N LEU A 84 12.07 -8.69 8.58
CA LEU A 84 12.22 -7.42 7.86
C LEU A 84 11.52 -7.51 6.52
N ILE A 85 10.59 -6.59 6.26
CA ILE A 85 9.98 -6.41 4.93
C ILE A 85 10.47 -5.08 4.35
N ASP A 86 11.18 -5.15 3.24
CA ASP A 86 11.57 -3.97 2.47
C ASP A 86 10.43 -3.59 1.53
N THR A 87 9.88 -2.38 1.68
CA THR A 87 8.73 -1.92 0.92
C THR A 87 9.15 -1.00 -0.23
N PRO A 88 8.44 -0.99 -1.38
CA PRO A 88 8.69 -0.01 -2.42
C PRO A 88 8.55 1.43 -1.93
N GLY A 89 9.32 2.35 -2.52
CA GLY A 89 9.20 3.79 -2.25
C GLY A 89 8.46 4.56 -3.34
N HIS A 90 8.12 3.93 -4.47
CA HIS A 90 7.50 4.59 -5.60
C HIS A 90 5.97 4.54 -5.54
N VAL A 91 5.31 5.62 -5.92
CA VAL A 91 3.85 5.76 -5.84
C VAL A 91 3.06 4.75 -6.71
N ASP A 92 3.63 4.29 -7.81
CA ASP A 92 3.01 3.27 -8.67
C ASP A 92 2.90 1.91 -7.96
N PHE A 93 3.63 1.71 -6.86
CA PHE A 93 3.68 0.49 -6.06
C PHE A 93 3.11 0.67 -4.64
N THR A 94 2.25 1.66 -4.42
CA THR A 94 1.62 1.93 -3.11
C THR A 94 0.87 0.72 -2.56
N VAL A 95 0.34 -0.12 -3.43
CA VAL A 95 -0.34 -1.37 -3.05
C VAL A 95 0.61 -2.38 -2.40
N GLU A 96 1.86 -2.46 -2.86
CA GLU A 96 2.88 -3.28 -2.19
C GLU A 96 3.19 -2.76 -0.79
N VAL A 97 3.19 -1.43 -0.61
CA VAL A 97 3.34 -0.80 0.71
C VAL A 97 2.16 -1.14 1.61
N GLU A 98 0.93 -0.99 1.13
CA GLU A 98 -0.29 -1.30 1.88
C GLU A 98 -0.36 -2.77 2.30
N ARG A 99 -0.06 -3.70 1.38
CA ARG A 99 0.01 -5.13 1.68
C ARG A 99 1.02 -5.44 2.80
N SER A 100 2.16 -4.79 2.74
CA SER A 100 3.21 -4.96 3.75
C SER A 100 2.77 -4.37 5.09
N LEU A 101 2.26 -3.13 5.12
CA LEU A 101 1.82 -2.47 6.35
C LEU A 101 0.71 -3.25 7.08
N ARG A 102 -0.17 -3.93 6.34
CA ARG A 102 -1.26 -4.74 6.92
C ARG A 102 -0.75 -5.91 7.78
N VAL A 103 0.44 -6.39 7.51
CA VAL A 103 1.01 -7.57 8.20
C VAL A 103 2.19 -7.23 9.12
N LEU A 104 2.54 -5.96 9.24
CA LEU A 104 3.61 -5.48 10.13
C LEU A 104 3.06 -5.14 11.50
N ASP A 105 3.90 -5.33 12.52
CA ASP A 105 3.62 -4.86 13.88
C ASP A 105 4.19 -3.44 14.09
N GLY A 106 5.29 -3.13 13.41
CA GLY A 106 5.93 -1.82 13.50
C GLY A 106 6.70 -1.46 12.24
N ALA A 107 7.13 -0.21 12.14
CA ALA A 107 7.89 0.27 10.99
C ALA A 107 9.06 1.18 11.38
N VAL A 108 10.08 1.19 10.52
CA VAL A 108 11.15 2.18 10.51
C VAL A 108 10.84 3.20 9.43
N ALA A 109 10.51 4.42 9.81
CA ALA A 109 10.31 5.52 8.88
C ALA A 109 11.65 6.22 8.61
N THR A 110 12.21 6.01 7.42
CA THR A 110 13.50 6.58 7.03
C THR A 110 13.30 7.89 6.29
N PHE A 111 13.91 8.96 6.79
CA PHE A 111 13.90 10.30 6.21
C PHE A 111 15.29 10.66 5.68
N CYS A 112 15.33 11.49 4.65
CA CYS A 112 16.57 12.06 4.16
C CYS A 112 16.90 13.34 4.95
N ALA A 113 18.10 13.42 5.52
CA ALA A 113 18.52 14.62 6.28
C ALA A 113 18.57 15.89 5.43
N VAL A 114 18.65 15.78 4.09
CA VAL A 114 18.70 16.89 3.13
C VAL A 114 17.33 17.20 2.54
N GLY A 115 16.61 16.17 2.05
CA GLY A 115 15.27 16.30 1.45
C GLY A 115 14.16 16.51 2.48
N VAL A 116 14.42 16.19 3.73
CA VAL A 116 13.53 16.35 4.88
C VAL A 116 12.25 15.50 4.76
N VAL A 117 11.06 16.10 4.83
CA VAL A 117 9.77 15.43 4.61
C VAL A 117 9.31 15.71 3.19
N GLU A 118 9.41 14.72 2.33
CA GLU A 118 8.96 14.80 0.95
C GLU A 118 7.50 14.34 0.81
N PRO A 119 6.81 14.72 -0.27
CA PRO A 119 5.40 14.37 -0.49
C PRO A 119 5.11 12.87 -0.43
N GLN A 120 6.05 12.05 -0.91
CA GLN A 120 5.94 10.59 -0.79
C GLN A 120 6.02 10.11 0.66
N SER A 121 6.81 10.80 1.51
CA SER A 121 6.87 10.51 2.94
C SER A 121 5.51 10.70 3.60
N GLU A 122 4.77 11.74 3.22
CA GLU A 122 3.40 11.99 3.72
C GLU A 122 2.44 10.87 3.31
N THR A 123 2.49 10.42 2.04
CA THR A 123 1.63 9.34 1.55
C THR A 123 1.86 8.04 2.33
N VAL A 124 3.12 7.63 2.47
CA VAL A 124 3.48 6.40 3.20
C VAL A 124 3.18 6.52 4.69
N TRP A 125 3.34 7.72 5.27
CA TRP A 125 3.01 8.02 6.66
C TRP A 125 1.52 7.83 6.93
N ARG A 126 0.65 8.41 6.08
CA ARG A 126 -0.81 8.26 6.19
C ARG A 126 -1.27 6.82 6.00
N GLN A 127 -0.61 6.06 5.12
CA GLN A 127 -0.90 4.63 4.98
C GLN A 127 -0.56 3.87 6.28
N ALA A 128 0.55 4.19 6.93
CA ALA A 128 0.89 3.59 8.22
C ALA A 128 -0.08 4.00 9.33
N ASP A 129 -0.64 5.23 9.30
CA ASP A 129 -1.71 5.66 10.21
C ASP A 129 -2.99 4.87 10.00
N LYS A 130 -3.38 4.65 8.74
CA LYS A 130 -4.57 3.83 8.38
C LYS A 130 -4.53 2.43 9.02
N TYR A 131 -3.36 1.83 9.10
CA TYR A 131 -3.16 0.49 9.65
C TYR A 131 -2.69 0.50 11.12
N ASN A 132 -2.68 1.65 11.78
CA ASN A 132 -2.24 1.81 13.17
C ASN A 132 -0.86 1.18 13.43
N VAL A 133 0.11 1.41 12.55
CA VAL A 133 1.46 0.84 12.67
C VAL A 133 2.37 1.76 13.46
N PRO A 134 2.81 1.37 14.68
CA PRO A 134 3.79 2.10 15.46
C PRO A 134 5.14 2.24 14.74
N ARG A 135 5.83 3.35 14.94
CA ARG A 135 7.03 3.69 14.17
C ARG A 135 8.16 4.22 15.03
N VAL A 136 9.39 3.97 14.54
CA VAL A 136 10.57 4.73 14.90
C VAL A 136 11.04 5.52 13.67
N GLY A 137 11.50 6.73 13.85
CA GLY A 137 12.03 7.59 12.79
C GLY A 137 13.56 7.47 12.71
N TYR A 138 14.08 7.33 11.50
CA TYR A 138 15.51 7.28 11.23
C TYR A 138 15.90 8.32 10.20
N VAL A 139 16.64 9.36 10.62
CA VAL A 139 17.15 10.41 9.76
C VAL A 139 18.47 9.97 9.17
N ASN A 140 18.44 9.53 7.93
CA ASN A 140 19.57 8.99 7.17
C ASN A 140 20.28 10.07 6.36
N LYS A 141 21.46 9.76 5.85
CA LYS A 141 22.29 10.65 5.02
C LYS A 141 22.80 11.89 5.76
N MET A 142 23.09 11.75 7.05
CA MET A 142 23.69 12.83 7.85
C MET A 142 25.06 13.28 7.35
N ASP A 143 25.71 12.51 6.49
CA ASP A 143 26.99 12.79 5.82
C ASP A 143 26.87 13.68 4.57
N ARG A 144 25.67 13.96 4.09
CA ARG A 144 25.45 14.76 2.88
C ARG A 144 25.44 16.24 3.17
N SER A 145 25.91 17.05 2.19
CA SER A 145 25.86 18.50 2.28
C SER A 145 24.42 19.00 2.40
N GLY A 146 24.15 19.90 3.35
CA GLY A 146 22.81 20.37 3.69
C GLY A 146 22.06 19.50 4.70
N ALA A 147 22.67 18.47 5.26
CA ALA A 147 22.01 17.59 6.23
C ALA A 147 21.64 18.34 7.52
N ASN A 148 20.37 18.22 7.94
CA ASN A 148 19.84 18.86 9.14
C ASN A 148 18.82 17.97 9.85
N PHE A 149 19.22 17.33 10.95
CA PHE A 149 18.38 16.46 11.77
C PHE A 149 17.18 17.21 12.36
N PHE A 150 17.43 18.38 12.95
CA PHE A 150 16.39 19.15 13.65
C PHE A 150 15.32 19.72 12.70
N GLU A 151 15.69 19.96 11.46
CA GLU A 151 14.74 20.38 10.43
C GLU A 151 13.77 19.22 10.08
N VAL A 152 14.27 17.99 10.02
CA VAL A 152 13.40 16.80 9.83
C VAL A 152 12.42 16.68 11.00
N VAL A 153 12.91 16.79 12.24
CA VAL A 153 12.07 16.75 13.45
C VAL A 153 10.98 17.83 13.40
N ARG A 154 11.35 19.06 13.03
CA ARG A 154 10.39 20.16 12.90
C ARG A 154 9.32 19.88 11.84
N GLN A 155 9.72 19.45 10.65
CA GLN A 155 8.78 19.18 9.56
C GLN A 155 7.90 17.97 9.83
N MET A 156 8.37 16.95 10.52
CA MET A 156 7.50 15.85 10.97
C MET A 156 6.32 16.37 11.81
N LYS A 157 6.57 17.34 12.68
CA LYS A 157 5.52 17.95 13.49
C LYS A 157 4.56 18.82 12.65
N GLU A 158 5.11 19.65 11.77
CA GLU A 158 4.34 20.63 11.01
C GLU A 158 3.59 20.02 9.81
N VAL A 159 4.20 19.07 9.10
CA VAL A 159 3.66 18.49 7.86
C VAL A 159 2.91 17.20 8.13
N LEU A 160 3.49 16.30 8.93
CA LEU A 160 2.90 14.99 9.21
C LEU A 160 1.94 15.01 10.42
N GLY A 161 1.93 16.09 11.21
CA GLY A 161 1.17 16.14 12.46
C GLY A 161 1.64 15.13 13.52
N ALA A 162 2.86 14.61 13.35
CA ALA A 162 3.45 13.64 14.25
C ALA A 162 4.02 14.29 15.51
N ASN A 163 4.27 13.49 16.54
CA ASN A 163 4.98 13.92 17.74
C ASN A 163 6.38 13.27 17.78
N PRO A 164 7.37 13.84 17.05
CA PRO A 164 8.73 13.30 17.04
C PRO A 164 9.41 13.54 18.39
N CYS A 165 9.97 12.47 18.94
CA CYS A 165 10.72 12.46 20.19
C CYS A 165 12.19 12.09 19.92
N PRO A 166 13.10 13.06 19.75
CA PRO A 166 14.52 12.79 19.58
C PRO A 166 15.09 12.01 20.77
N ILE A 167 15.61 10.83 20.51
CA ILE A 167 16.34 10.02 21.48
C ILE A 167 17.85 10.02 21.21
N GLN A 168 18.24 10.65 20.11
CA GLN A 168 19.61 10.88 19.73
C GLN A 168 19.80 12.30 19.19
N VAL A 169 21.00 12.83 19.36
CA VAL A 169 21.44 14.10 18.77
C VAL A 169 22.71 13.83 17.94
N PRO A 170 22.81 14.32 16.69
CA PRO A 170 23.99 14.08 15.86
C PRO A 170 25.22 14.82 16.38
N ILE A 171 26.38 14.18 16.32
CA ILE A 171 27.69 14.81 16.58
C ILE A 171 28.27 15.24 15.24
N GLY A 172 28.09 16.54 14.93
CA GLY A 172 28.42 17.10 13.63
C GLY A 172 27.36 16.80 12.57
N ALA A 173 27.56 17.35 11.39
CA ALA A 173 26.74 17.12 10.20
C ALA A 173 27.63 17.19 8.96
N GLU A 174 27.14 16.70 7.82
CA GLU A 174 27.87 16.67 6.57
C GLU A 174 29.21 15.90 6.71
N GLU A 175 30.30 16.46 6.19
CA GLU A 175 31.63 15.84 6.30
C GLU A 175 32.13 15.71 7.76
N THR A 176 31.56 16.48 8.68
CA THR A 176 31.91 16.47 10.09
C THR A 176 31.09 15.47 10.92
N PHE A 177 30.14 14.74 10.31
CA PHE A 177 29.33 13.76 11.01
C PHE A 177 30.17 12.57 11.49
N LYS A 178 30.38 12.46 12.81
CA LYS A 178 31.25 11.46 13.43
C LYS A 178 30.51 10.40 14.24
N GLY A 179 29.34 10.78 14.77
CA GLY A 179 28.60 9.90 15.67
C GLY A 179 27.31 10.53 16.16
N VAL A 180 26.77 10.01 17.25
CA VAL A 180 25.53 10.49 17.86
C VAL A 180 25.67 10.52 19.38
N VAL A 181 24.90 11.38 20.04
CA VAL A 181 24.71 11.32 21.49
C VAL A 181 23.40 10.57 21.75
N ASP A 182 23.47 9.51 22.56
CA ASP A 182 22.32 8.79 23.09
C ASP A 182 21.77 9.56 24.30
N LEU A 183 20.60 10.15 24.16
CA LEU A 183 19.95 10.95 25.20
C LEU A 183 19.36 10.10 26.32
N VAL A 184 19.11 8.82 26.10
CA VAL A 184 18.64 7.90 27.13
C VAL A 184 19.75 7.58 28.11
N LYS A 185 20.95 7.32 27.59
CA LYS A 185 22.15 6.97 28.37
C LYS A 185 23.02 8.18 28.71
N MET A 186 22.83 9.31 28.06
CA MET A 186 23.71 10.50 28.13
C MET A 186 25.17 10.14 27.85
N LYS A 187 25.39 9.46 26.72
CA LYS A 187 26.72 9.07 26.23
C LYS A 187 26.85 9.36 24.75
N ALA A 188 28.08 9.68 24.35
CA ALA A 188 28.44 9.85 22.95
C ALA A 188 28.89 8.52 22.33
N LEU A 189 28.44 8.24 21.12
CA LEU A 189 28.77 7.05 20.35
C LEU A 189 29.53 7.46 19.09
N PHE A 190 30.75 6.93 18.91
CA PHE A 190 31.58 7.21 17.74
C PHE A 190 31.89 5.94 16.99
N TRP A 191 31.59 5.91 15.69
CA TRP A 191 31.88 4.77 14.80
C TRP A 191 33.27 4.89 14.19
N HIS A 192 33.96 3.76 14.09
CA HIS A 192 35.30 3.64 13.53
C HIS A 192 35.24 3.16 12.09
N ASP A 193 35.74 3.95 11.15
CA ASP A 193 35.71 3.62 9.70
C ASP A 193 36.56 2.39 9.36
N GLU A 194 37.62 2.13 10.15
CA GLU A 194 38.53 0.98 9.96
C GLU A 194 37.83 -0.38 10.10
N THR A 195 36.76 -0.47 10.86
CA THR A 195 35.95 -1.68 11.09
C THR A 195 34.70 -1.74 10.21
N MET A 196 34.60 -0.90 9.20
CA MET A 196 33.37 -0.71 8.41
C MET A 196 32.15 -0.44 9.29
N GLY A 197 32.35 0.30 10.38
CA GLY A 197 31.30 0.64 11.36
C GLY A 197 30.79 -0.52 12.20
N ALA A 198 31.46 -1.68 12.20
CA ALA A 198 31.05 -2.82 13.04
C ALA A 198 31.25 -2.53 14.53
N GLU A 199 32.22 -1.71 14.87
CA GLU A 199 32.53 -1.31 16.25
C GLU A 199 32.35 0.20 16.41
N TYR A 200 31.88 0.58 17.60
CA TYR A 200 31.81 1.97 18.03
C TYR A 200 32.26 2.11 19.47
N SER A 201 32.88 3.25 19.79
CA SER A 201 33.23 3.60 21.16
C SER A 201 32.11 4.35 21.87
N VAL A 202 31.99 4.12 23.17
CA VAL A 202 31.08 4.85 24.07
C VAL A 202 31.90 5.78 24.90
N GLU A 203 31.67 7.08 24.76
CA GLU A 203 32.47 8.14 25.38
C GLU A 203 31.59 9.14 26.13
N GLU A 204 32.20 10.04 26.89
CA GLU A 204 31.50 11.16 27.50
C GLU A 204 31.06 12.17 26.42
N ILE A 205 29.95 12.85 26.68
CA ILE A 205 29.42 13.87 25.73
C ILE A 205 30.47 14.99 25.64
N PRO A 206 30.81 15.45 24.40
CA PRO A 206 31.67 16.61 24.21
C PRO A 206 31.15 17.82 24.97
N ALA A 207 32.06 18.49 25.72
CA ALA A 207 31.68 19.60 26.64
C ALA A 207 30.89 20.74 25.91
N ASN A 208 31.14 20.96 24.63
CA ASN A 208 30.46 21.97 23.85
C ASN A 208 29.02 21.56 23.43
N MET A 209 28.64 20.29 23.60
CA MET A 209 27.31 19.77 23.26
C MET A 209 26.46 19.44 24.50
N LEU A 210 27.09 19.42 25.69
CA LEU A 210 26.42 18.96 26.90
C LEU A 210 25.11 19.73 27.19
N ALA A 211 25.15 21.05 27.13
CA ALA A 211 23.97 21.88 27.41
C ALA A 211 22.83 21.65 26.39
N GLU A 212 23.17 21.47 25.10
CA GLU A 212 22.19 21.13 24.08
C GLU A 212 21.58 19.73 24.29
N CYS A 213 22.40 18.76 24.67
CA CYS A 213 21.95 17.41 24.98
C CYS A 213 21.05 17.37 26.21
N GLU A 214 21.36 18.14 27.24
CA GLU A 214 20.52 18.29 28.44
C GLU A 214 19.16 18.89 28.11
N GLU A 215 19.11 19.92 27.26
CA GLU A 215 17.86 20.51 26.78
C GLU A 215 17.01 19.52 25.96
N TRP A 216 17.62 18.75 25.05
CA TRP A 216 16.90 17.74 24.29
C TRP A 216 16.46 16.56 25.14
N ARG A 217 17.26 16.17 26.14
CA ARG A 217 16.84 15.17 27.12
C ARG A 217 15.63 15.62 27.93
N ASP A 218 15.59 16.87 28.35
CA ASP A 218 14.45 17.42 29.09
C ASP A 218 13.18 17.42 28.23
N LYS A 219 13.26 17.86 26.98
CA LYS A 219 12.16 17.77 26.02
C LYS A 219 11.69 16.33 25.77
N MET A 220 12.61 15.37 25.71
CA MET A 220 12.28 13.95 25.60
C MET A 220 11.51 13.48 26.83
N LEU A 221 12.00 13.80 28.04
CA LEU A 221 11.33 13.42 29.29
C LEU A 221 9.94 14.06 29.41
N GLU A 222 9.79 15.34 29.08
CA GLU A 222 8.51 16.02 29.02
C GLU A 222 7.52 15.30 28.11
N THR A 223 7.98 14.90 26.90
CA THR A 223 7.14 14.22 25.91
C THR A 223 6.63 12.87 26.39
N ILE A 224 7.42 12.13 27.16
CA ILE A 224 7.09 10.74 27.56
C ILE A 224 6.57 10.62 29.00
N ALA A 225 6.65 11.67 29.81
CA ALA A 225 6.28 11.62 31.22
C ALA A 225 4.82 11.20 31.47
N GLU A 226 3.90 11.62 30.58
CA GLU A 226 2.48 11.30 30.71
C GLU A 226 2.14 9.82 30.43
N PHE A 227 3.08 9.03 29.94
CA PHE A 227 2.88 7.61 29.62
C PHE A 227 3.38 6.65 30.69
N ASP A 228 3.95 7.18 31.79
CA ASP A 228 4.44 6.39 32.90
C ASP A 228 4.32 7.22 34.21
N ASP A 229 3.44 6.79 35.10
CA ASP A 229 3.12 7.51 36.36
C ASP A 229 4.34 7.68 37.27
N ASP A 230 5.23 6.68 37.35
CA ASP A 230 6.44 6.74 38.16
C ASP A 230 7.43 7.76 37.59
N LEU A 231 7.58 7.76 36.26
CA LEU A 231 8.43 8.72 35.55
C LEU A 231 7.88 10.14 35.69
N MET A 232 6.57 10.33 35.55
CA MET A 232 5.92 11.62 35.72
C MET A 232 6.16 12.19 37.13
N ALA A 233 5.97 11.37 38.17
CA ALA A 233 6.20 11.78 39.53
C ALA A 233 7.66 12.24 39.75
N LYS A 234 8.64 11.49 39.27
CA LYS A 234 10.05 11.83 39.35
C LYS A 234 10.43 13.06 38.51
N TYR A 235 9.82 13.22 37.33
CA TYR A 235 10.07 14.38 36.48
C TYR A 235 9.71 15.70 37.16
N PHE A 236 8.65 15.72 37.95
CA PHE A 236 8.25 16.91 38.70
C PHE A 236 9.00 17.08 40.04
N ASP A 237 9.46 15.99 40.65
CA ASP A 237 10.15 16.05 41.96
C ASP A 237 11.68 16.23 41.76
N ASP A 238 12.32 15.27 41.11
CA ASP A 238 13.76 15.31 40.80
C ASP A 238 14.07 14.48 39.54
N PRO A 239 14.18 15.13 38.35
CA PRO A 239 14.47 14.43 37.10
C PRO A 239 15.79 13.65 37.09
N SER A 240 16.73 13.98 37.99
CA SER A 240 18.02 13.26 38.09
C SER A 240 17.89 11.82 38.61
N THR A 241 16.78 11.50 39.23
CA THR A 241 16.47 10.15 39.75
C THR A 241 15.86 9.21 38.73
N ILE A 242 15.53 9.71 37.54
CA ILE A 242 14.93 8.91 36.46
C ILE A 242 15.99 7.96 35.90
N THR A 243 15.66 6.67 35.90
CA THR A 243 16.52 5.62 35.39
C THR A 243 16.36 5.38 33.88
N GLU A 244 17.37 4.78 33.27
CA GLU A 244 17.33 4.38 31.86
C GLU A 244 16.15 3.44 31.56
N ASP A 245 15.85 2.50 32.47
CA ASP A 245 14.75 1.53 32.27
C ASP A 245 13.36 2.20 32.33
N GLU A 246 13.19 3.22 33.20
CA GLU A 246 11.95 4.00 33.24
C GLU A 246 11.74 4.79 31.94
N ILE A 247 12.81 5.42 31.44
CA ILE A 247 12.75 6.12 30.14
C ILE A 247 12.38 5.15 28.99
N LYS A 248 13.03 3.98 28.93
CA LYS A 248 12.74 2.98 27.89
C LYS A 248 11.31 2.46 27.98
N ARG A 249 10.81 2.23 29.20
CA ARG A 249 9.42 1.79 29.41
C ARG A 249 8.42 2.83 28.95
N ALA A 250 8.62 4.10 29.30
CA ALA A 250 7.74 5.19 28.89
C ALA A 250 7.81 5.45 27.38
N LEU A 251 9.01 5.47 26.79
CA LEU A 251 9.19 5.58 25.33
C LEU A 251 8.46 4.46 24.59
N ARG A 252 8.60 3.21 25.08
CA ARG A 252 7.89 2.09 24.49
C ARG A 252 6.38 2.26 24.59
N ALA A 253 5.85 2.63 25.76
CA ALA A 253 4.42 2.85 25.98
C ALA A 253 3.87 3.93 25.04
N ALA A 254 4.58 5.06 24.90
CA ALA A 254 4.22 6.15 23.99
C ALA A 254 4.27 5.72 22.53
N THR A 255 5.28 4.93 22.13
CA THR A 255 5.43 4.42 20.76
C THR A 255 4.31 3.45 20.41
N LEU A 256 3.98 2.51 21.29
CA LEU A 256 2.89 1.53 21.06
C LEU A 256 1.53 2.19 20.94
N LYS A 257 1.29 3.29 21.63
CA LYS A 257 0.06 4.11 21.51
C LYS A 257 0.09 5.06 20.31
N MET A 258 1.20 5.14 19.58
CA MET A 258 1.46 6.09 18.49
C MET A 258 1.39 7.57 18.90
N GLU A 259 1.59 7.85 20.18
CA GLU A 259 1.59 9.21 20.75
C GLU A 259 2.96 9.89 20.64
N ALA A 260 4.04 9.11 20.51
CA ALA A 260 5.37 9.63 20.24
C ALA A 260 6.12 8.76 19.24
N VAL A 261 7.00 9.38 18.47
CA VAL A 261 7.87 8.70 17.48
C VAL A 261 9.33 8.89 17.91
N PRO A 262 10.00 7.85 18.44
CA PRO A 262 11.42 7.94 18.77
C PRO A 262 12.24 8.25 17.51
N MET A 263 13.08 9.30 17.56
CA MET A 263 13.87 9.76 16.43
C MET A 263 15.34 9.46 16.63
N LEU A 264 15.92 8.80 15.64
CA LEU A 264 17.32 8.46 15.55
C LEU A 264 17.93 9.11 14.30
N CYS A 265 19.25 9.16 14.25
CA CYS A 265 19.97 9.67 13.08
C CYS A 265 21.22 8.83 12.77
N GLY A 266 21.66 8.92 11.50
CA GLY A 266 22.84 8.22 11.06
C GLY A 266 23.15 8.41 9.57
N SER A 267 24.10 7.63 9.10
CA SER A 267 24.42 7.49 7.70
C SER A 267 24.64 6.01 7.38
N SER A 268 23.63 5.39 6.77
CA SER A 268 23.71 3.98 6.37
C SER A 268 24.83 3.76 5.36
N PHE A 269 25.07 4.71 4.44
CA PHE A 269 26.17 4.65 3.46
C PHE A 269 27.55 4.69 4.14
N LYS A 270 27.73 5.50 5.18
CA LYS A 270 28.96 5.59 5.97
C LYS A 270 28.99 4.61 7.14
N ASN A 271 28.06 3.67 7.21
CA ASN A 271 28.01 2.63 8.24
C ASN A 271 27.92 3.17 9.69
N LYS A 272 27.18 4.26 9.91
CA LYS A 272 27.05 4.93 11.22
C LYS A 272 25.60 4.98 11.66
N GLY A 273 25.27 4.50 12.86
CA GLY A 273 23.94 4.62 13.47
C GLY A 273 22.98 3.44 13.23
N VAL A 274 23.33 2.43 12.44
CA VAL A 274 22.40 1.33 12.13
C VAL A 274 22.24 0.35 13.31
N GLN A 275 23.29 0.11 14.08
CA GLN A 275 23.22 -0.75 15.28
C GLN A 275 22.28 -0.15 16.33
N THR A 276 22.36 1.17 16.55
CA THR A 276 21.45 1.85 17.49
C THR A 276 20.02 1.86 16.99
N LEU A 277 19.80 1.87 15.67
CA LEU A 277 18.49 1.67 15.06
C LEU A 277 17.94 0.26 15.36
N LEU A 278 18.77 -0.78 15.22
CA LEU A 278 18.38 -2.16 15.59
C LEU A 278 18.04 -2.29 17.07
N ASP A 279 18.80 -1.63 17.96
CA ASP A 279 18.52 -1.59 19.38
C ASP A 279 17.16 -0.90 19.65
N ALA A 280 16.88 0.21 18.98
CA ALA A 280 15.60 0.93 19.10
C ALA A 280 14.41 0.10 18.59
N VAL A 281 14.58 -0.63 17.49
CA VAL A 281 13.59 -1.59 16.98
C VAL A 281 13.25 -2.64 18.04
N CYS A 282 14.25 -3.23 18.66
CA CYS A 282 14.06 -4.21 19.73
C CYS A 282 13.41 -3.60 20.98
N ALA A 283 13.82 -2.39 21.37
CA ALA A 283 13.38 -1.72 22.59
C ALA A 283 11.96 -1.15 22.48
N TYR A 284 11.61 -0.51 21.37
CA TYR A 284 10.43 0.37 21.29
C TYR A 284 9.31 -0.14 20.37
N LEU A 285 9.62 -0.90 19.32
CA LEU A 285 8.58 -1.42 18.42
C LEU A 285 7.85 -2.63 19.02
N PRO A 286 6.57 -2.82 18.66
CA PRO A 286 5.77 -3.90 19.21
C PRO A 286 6.28 -5.29 18.81
N SER A 287 6.00 -6.25 19.68
CA SER A 287 6.03 -7.68 19.38
C SER A 287 4.63 -8.15 18.97
N PRO A 288 4.47 -9.35 18.41
CA PRO A 288 3.14 -9.93 18.19
C PRO A 288 2.28 -10.09 19.44
N GLU A 289 2.87 -10.12 20.64
CA GLU A 289 2.14 -10.16 21.93
C GLU A 289 1.55 -8.79 22.32
N ASP A 290 2.15 -7.70 21.86
CA ASP A 290 1.67 -6.34 22.13
C ASP A 290 0.51 -5.95 21.20
N THR A 291 0.30 -6.69 20.13
CA THR A 291 -0.83 -6.46 19.23
C THR A 291 -2.09 -7.03 19.86
N ASP A 292 -3.16 -6.25 19.80
CA ASP A 292 -4.46 -6.64 20.31
C ASP A 292 -4.98 -7.92 19.62
N VAL A 293 -6.03 -8.48 20.21
CA VAL A 293 -6.79 -9.61 19.65
C VAL A 293 -7.13 -9.33 18.19
N VAL A 294 -6.78 -10.26 17.29
CA VAL A 294 -7.10 -10.11 15.88
C VAL A 294 -8.60 -10.25 15.69
N GLU A 295 -9.22 -9.22 15.17
CA GLU A 295 -10.64 -9.20 14.85
C GLU A 295 -10.92 -9.59 13.40
N GLY A 296 -11.98 -10.35 13.21
CA GLY A 296 -12.55 -10.71 11.92
C GLY A 296 -14.04 -10.97 12.08
N HIS A 297 -14.66 -11.53 11.07
CA HIS A 297 -16.08 -11.89 11.13
C HIS A 297 -16.29 -13.37 10.78
N ALA A 298 -17.47 -13.89 11.10
CA ALA A 298 -17.83 -15.26 10.76
C ALA A 298 -17.98 -15.43 9.24
N MET A 299 -17.63 -16.60 8.74
CA MET A 299 -17.77 -16.91 7.32
C MET A 299 -19.26 -16.91 6.92
N GLY A 300 -19.63 -16.02 5.96
CA GLY A 300 -21.02 -15.88 5.50
C GLY A 300 -21.89 -14.94 6.34
N ASP A 301 -21.36 -14.39 7.43
CA ASP A 301 -22.07 -13.43 8.30
C ASP A 301 -21.11 -12.31 8.72
N PRO A 302 -21.09 -11.18 7.97
CA PRO A 302 -20.20 -10.05 8.26
C PRO A 302 -20.49 -9.34 9.59
N ASP A 303 -21.70 -9.47 10.12
CA ASP A 303 -22.13 -8.79 11.35
C ASP A 303 -21.66 -9.51 12.62
N THR A 304 -21.36 -10.81 12.51
CA THR A 304 -20.88 -11.62 13.64
C THR A 304 -19.36 -11.50 13.78
N LYS A 305 -18.89 -10.72 14.77
CA LYS A 305 -17.48 -10.57 15.11
C LYS A 305 -16.90 -11.85 15.68
N VAL A 306 -15.72 -12.24 15.21
CA VAL A 306 -14.91 -13.36 15.67
C VAL A 306 -13.52 -12.85 16.01
N THR A 307 -12.96 -13.30 17.13
CA THR A 307 -11.64 -12.86 17.58
C THR A 307 -10.66 -14.02 17.72
N ARG A 308 -9.36 -13.74 17.60
CA ARG A 308 -8.26 -14.69 17.86
C ARG A 308 -7.19 -14.00 18.68
N ARG A 309 -6.69 -14.72 19.67
CA ARG A 309 -5.55 -14.24 20.47
C ARG A 309 -4.24 -14.65 19.78
N PRO A 310 -3.17 -13.87 19.91
CA PRO A 310 -1.87 -14.18 19.34
C PRO A 310 -1.14 -15.27 20.17
N VAL A 311 -1.76 -16.46 20.26
CA VAL A 311 -1.25 -17.62 21.00
C VAL A 311 -1.29 -18.90 20.16
N PHE A 312 -0.42 -19.85 20.49
CA PHE A 312 -0.30 -21.12 19.74
C PHE A 312 -1.48 -22.06 19.93
N GLU A 313 -2.19 -21.92 21.04
CA GLU A 313 -3.33 -22.78 21.42
C GLU A 313 -4.64 -22.40 20.74
N ASP A 314 -4.75 -21.16 20.25
CA ASP A 314 -5.95 -20.72 19.53
C ASP A 314 -6.01 -21.36 18.13
N PRO A 315 -7.20 -21.51 17.55
CA PRO A 315 -7.37 -22.03 16.19
C PRO A 315 -6.54 -21.22 15.18
N THR A 316 -5.97 -21.91 14.21
CA THR A 316 -5.13 -21.30 13.19
C THR A 316 -5.87 -20.19 12.44
N CYS A 317 -5.21 -19.04 12.33
CA CYS A 317 -5.63 -17.91 11.51
C CYS A 317 -4.41 -17.24 10.89
N ALA A 318 -4.40 -17.13 9.57
CA ALA A 318 -3.32 -16.50 8.82
C ALA A 318 -3.89 -15.68 7.66
N LEU A 319 -3.17 -14.64 7.24
CA LEU A 319 -3.51 -13.79 6.10
C LEU A 319 -2.47 -13.97 4.99
N ALA A 320 -2.92 -14.36 3.81
CA ALA A 320 -2.10 -14.38 2.61
C ALA A 320 -1.99 -12.95 2.06
N PHE A 321 -0.82 -12.33 2.18
CA PHE A 321 -0.65 -10.93 1.83
C PHE A 321 0.11 -10.70 0.52
N LYS A 322 0.83 -11.71 0.03
CA LYS A 322 1.58 -11.61 -1.23
C LYS A 322 1.64 -12.97 -1.93
N ILE A 323 1.51 -12.94 -3.24
CA ILE A 323 1.74 -14.11 -4.11
C ILE A 323 2.89 -13.75 -5.05
N ALA A 324 3.81 -14.68 -5.25
CA ALA A 324 4.90 -14.57 -6.21
C ALA A 324 5.00 -15.84 -7.06
N THR A 325 5.44 -15.70 -8.29
CA THR A 325 5.73 -16.85 -9.17
C THR A 325 7.21 -17.16 -9.10
N ASP A 326 7.54 -18.34 -8.61
CA ASP A 326 8.91 -18.85 -8.57
C ASP A 326 9.14 -19.86 -9.71
N PRO A 327 10.23 -19.77 -10.48
CA PRO A 327 10.51 -20.66 -11.62
C PRO A 327 10.61 -22.14 -11.24
N TYR A 328 10.99 -22.45 -9.99
CA TYR A 328 11.29 -23.81 -9.53
C TYR A 328 10.16 -24.45 -8.72
N VAL A 329 9.49 -23.65 -7.87
CA VAL A 329 8.44 -24.16 -6.97
C VAL A 329 7.03 -23.74 -7.40
N GLY A 330 6.92 -22.90 -8.42
CA GLY A 330 5.65 -22.39 -8.92
C GLY A 330 5.07 -21.25 -8.06
N ARG A 331 3.79 -21.34 -7.70
CA ARG A 331 3.13 -20.30 -6.90
C ARG A 331 3.62 -20.34 -5.46
N LEU A 332 4.27 -19.27 -5.02
CA LEU A 332 4.76 -19.06 -3.67
C LEU A 332 3.86 -18.02 -2.97
N VAL A 333 3.24 -18.42 -1.88
CA VAL A 333 2.28 -17.59 -1.13
C VAL A 333 2.91 -17.17 0.18
N PHE A 334 3.05 -15.87 0.37
CA PHE A 334 3.51 -15.29 1.63
C PHE A 334 2.31 -15.05 2.54
N PHE A 335 2.44 -15.45 3.80
CA PHE A 335 1.39 -15.27 4.78
C PHE A 335 1.97 -14.94 6.16
N ARG A 336 1.16 -14.25 6.96
CA ARG A 336 1.40 -14.04 8.37
C ARG A 336 0.44 -14.89 9.18
N VAL A 337 0.95 -15.61 10.17
CA VAL A 337 0.14 -16.38 11.12
C VAL A 337 -0.17 -15.50 12.32
N TYR A 338 -1.45 -15.26 12.60
CA TYR A 338 -1.91 -14.45 13.73
C TYR A 338 -2.24 -15.29 14.96
N SER A 339 -2.71 -16.52 14.80
CA SER A 339 -2.98 -17.46 15.87
C SER A 339 -2.72 -18.89 15.43
N GLY A 340 -2.46 -19.77 16.39
CA GLY A 340 -2.18 -21.17 16.10
C GLY A 340 -0.87 -21.39 15.37
N LYS A 341 -0.83 -22.41 14.52
CA LYS A 341 0.32 -22.77 13.67
C LYS A 341 -0.11 -23.43 12.38
N ILE A 342 0.74 -23.36 11.39
CA ILE A 342 0.60 -24.06 10.10
C ILE A 342 1.76 -25.03 9.96
N ASP A 343 1.45 -26.32 9.75
CA ASP A 343 2.43 -27.39 9.57
C ASP A 343 2.57 -27.76 8.08
N ALA A 344 3.77 -28.10 7.64
CA ALA A 344 4.02 -28.59 6.28
C ALA A 344 3.25 -29.88 6.04
N GLY A 345 2.62 -30.00 4.86
CA GLY A 345 1.76 -31.14 4.51
C GLY A 345 0.33 -31.07 5.04
N SER A 346 -0.01 -30.07 5.86
CA SER A 346 -1.34 -29.86 6.43
C SER A 346 -2.35 -29.23 5.46
N TYR A 347 -3.59 -29.16 5.90
CA TYR A 347 -4.68 -28.48 5.21
C TYR A 347 -5.17 -27.29 6.03
N VAL A 348 -5.51 -26.22 5.35
CA VAL A 348 -6.17 -25.04 5.90
C VAL A 348 -7.42 -24.72 5.09
N LEU A 349 -8.41 -24.08 5.71
CA LEU A 349 -9.59 -23.58 5.02
C LEU A 349 -9.28 -22.20 4.45
N ASN A 350 -9.52 -22.00 3.15
CA ASN A 350 -9.57 -20.67 2.56
C ASN A 350 -10.99 -20.11 2.75
N SER A 351 -11.13 -19.09 3.57
CA SER A 351 -12.45 -18.54 3.95
C SER A 351 -13.20 -17.90 2.78
N ARG A 352 -12.50 -17.34 1.77
CA ARG A 352 -13.12 -16.76 0.57
C ARG A 352 -13.76 -17.85 -0.31
N SER A 353 -13.02 -18.90 -0.62
CA SER A 353 -13.47 -19.95 -1.52
C SER A 353 -14.29 -21.05 -0.83
N GLY A 354 -14.23 -21.13 0.50
CA GLY A 354 -14.82 -22.22 1.29
C GLY A 354 -14.16 -23.59 1.04
N LYS A 355 -12.98 -23.62 0.42
CA LYS A 355 -12.28 -24.86 0.05
C LYS A 355 -11.06 -25.08 0.94
N LYS A 356 -10.73 -26.36 1.13
CA LYS A 356 -9.49 -26.75 1.79
C LYS A 356 -8.32 -26.60 0.83
N GLU A 357 -7.29 -25.91 1.28
CA GLU A 357 -6.02 -25.76 0.58
C GLU A 357 -4.96 -26.62 1.25
N ARG A 358 -4.17 -27.33 0.44
CA ARG A 358 -3.05 -28.14 0.95
C ARG A 358 -1.76 -27.34 0.88
N ILE A 359 -1.07 -27.26 1.99
CA ILE A 359 0.24 -26.63 2.07
C ILE A 359 1.29 -27.74 1.99
N SER A 360 1.90 -27.92 0.84
CA SER A 360 2.84 -29.03 0.63
C SER A 360 4.19 -28.81 1.28
N ARG A 361 4.73 -27.58 1.23
CA ARG A 361 5.99 -27.18 1.85
C ARG A 361 5.88 -25.77 2.40
N LEU A 362 6.64 -25.51 3.45
CA LEU A 362 6.78 -24.21 4.10
C LEU A 362 8.22 -23.72 4.01
N PHE A 363 8.39 -22.41 3.92
CA PHE A 363 9.69 -21.77 3.83
C PHE A 363 9.78 -20.54 4.72
N GLN A 364 10.94 -20.38 5.36
CA GLN A 364 11.40 -19.10 5.83
C GLN A 364 12.20 -18.43 4.70
N MET A 365 11.83 -17.21 4.38
CA MET A 365 12.43 -16.49 3.26
C MET A 365 13.61 -15.63 3.70
N HIS A 366 14.62 -15.59 2.87
CA HIS A 366 15.73 -14.65 2.94
C HIS A 366 15.89 -14.01 1.56
N SER A 367 15.13 -12.96 1.29
CA SER A 367 14.95 -12.40 -0.04
C SER A 367 14.43 -13.47 -1.02
N ASN A 368 15.21 -13.92 -1.99
CA ASN A 368 14.86 -14.99 -2.93
C ASN A 368 15.27 -16.41 -2.49
N LYS A 369 15.98 -16.54 -1.37
CA LYS A 369 16.40 -17.87 -0.86
C LYS A 369 15.31 -18.47 0.03
N GLN A 370 15.04 -19.75 -0.18
CA GLN A 370 13.98 -20.51 0.47
C GLN A 370 14.59 -21.52 1.45
N ASN A 371 14.40 -21.32 2.75
CA ASN A 371 14.82 -22.26 3.78
C ASN A 371 13.62 -23.10 4.22
N PRO A 372 13.62 -24.44 4.00
CA PRO A 372 12.50 -25.29 4.37
C PRO A 372 12.21 -25.26 5.87
N MET A 373 10.90 -25.20 6.22
CA MET A 373 10.39 -25.22 7.59
C MET A 373 9.40 -26.35 7.76
N GLU A 374 9.35 -26.96 8.96
CA GLU A 374 8.35 -27.95 9.30
C GLU A 374 7.03 -27.30 9.74
N SER A 375 7.12 -26.15 10.42
CA SER A 375 5.96 -25.37 10.84
C SER A 375 6.26 -23.88 10.92
N ILE A 376 5.21 -23.06 10.77
CA ILE A 376 5.24 -21.61 11.00
C ILE A 376 4.14 -21.31 12.01
N GLY A 377 4.51 -20.69 13.12
CA GLY A 377 3.62 -20.44 14.25
C GLY A 377 3.12 -18.99 14.33
N CYS A 378 2.26 -18.79 15.31
CA CYS A 378 1.71 -17.49 15.67
C CYS A 378 2.79 -16.41 15.75
N GLY A 379 2.48 -15.23 15.23
CA GLY A 379 3.35 -14.06 15.22
C GLY A 379 4.46 -14.09 14.15
N ASP A 380 4.52 -15.13 13.32
CA ASP A 380 5.58 -15.28 12.32
C ASP A 380 5.08 -15.04 10.89
N ILE A 381 6.04 -14.72 10.02
CA ILE A 381 5.84 -14.52 8.59
C ILE A 381 6.59 -15.63 7.85
N GLY A 382 5.92 -16.28 6.93
CA GLY A 382 6.52 -17.30 6.12
C GLY A 382 5.91 -17.41 4.74
N ALA A 383 6.38 -18.38 3.98
CA ALA A 383 5.87 -18.67 2.66
C ALA A 383 5.53 -20.16 2.50
N GLY A 384 4.58 -20.45 1.64
CA GLY A 384 4.14 -21.82 1.38
C GLY A 384 3.82 -22.06 -0.08
N VAL A 385 3.87 -23.34 -0.47
CA VAL A 385 3.51 -23.80 -1.82
C VAL A 385 2.51 -24.94 -1.74
N GLY A 386 1.76 -25.14 -2.84
CA GLY A 386 0.78 -26.22 -2.96
C GLY A 386 -0.67 -25.73 -3.04
N PHE A 387 -0.89 -24.44 -2.84
CA PHE A 387 -2.20 -23.81 -2.97
C PHE A 387 -2.74 -23.86 -4.40
N LYS A 388 -4.04 -24.13 -4.53
CA LYS A 388 -4.73 -24.23 -5.84
C LYS A 388 -5.50 -22.96 -6.21
N ASP A 389 -6.30 -22.45 -5.25
CA ASP A 389 -7.18 -21.29 -5.47
C ASP A 389 -6.98 -20.27 -4.32
N ILE A 390 -5.87 -19.53 -4.38
CA ILE A 390 -5.52 -18.53 -3.40
C ILE A 390 -5.29 -17.18 -4.07
N ARG A 391 -5.70 -16.11 -3.40
CA ARG A 391 -5.50 -14.73 -3.81
C ARG A 391 -4.88 -13.91 -2.68
N THR A 392 -4.26 -12.82 -3.03
CA THR A 392 -3.81 -11.83 -2.05
C THR A 392 -5.02 -11.29 -1.27
N GLY A 393 -4.92 -11.28 0.06
CA GLY A 393 -6.02 -10.92 0.96
C GLY A 393 -6.85 -12.09 1.49
N ASP A 394 -6.64 -13.32 0.98
CA ASP A 394 -7.36 -14.49 1.48
C ASP A 394 -6.95 -14.83 2.92
N THR A 395 -7.94 -15.16 3.73
CA THR A 395 -7.72 -15.69 5.09
C THR A 395 -7.62 -17.20 5.05
N LEU A 396 -6.58 -17.74 5.67
CA LEU A 396 -6.33 -19.16 5.87
C LEU A 396 -6.62 -19.49 7.33
N CYS A 397 -7.55 -20.39 7.60
CA CYS A 397 -7.99 -20.67 8.97
C CYS A 397 -8.26 -22.16 9.22
N ASP A 398 -8.50 -22.48 10.49
CA ASP A 398 -8.96 -23.81 10.91
C ASP A 398 -10.38 -24.06 10.41
N GLU A 399 -10.61 -25.24 9.85
CA GLU A 399 -11.92 -25.66 9.33
C GLU A 399 -13.02 -25.67 10.41
N ASN A 400 -12.66 -26.04 11.65
CA ASN A 400 -13.60 -26.16 12.75
C ASN A 400 -13.90 -24.81 13.43
N ALA A 401 -13.11 -23.80 13.14
CA ALA A 401 -13.24 -22.46 13.70
C ALA A 401 -12.97 -21.41 12.62
N PRO A 402 -13.83 -21.31 11.60
CA PRO A 402 -13.62 -20.41 10.48
C PRO A 402 -13.68 -18.94 10.92
N ILE A 403 -12.84 -18.13 10.31
CA ILE A 403 -12.79 -16.67 10.46
C ILE A 403 -12.45 -16.03 9.12
N VAL A 404 -12.99 -14.85 8.87
CA VAL A 404 -12.60 -14.00 7.75
C VAL A 404 -12.00 -12.73 8.32
N LEU A 405 -10.72 -12.50 8.07
CA LEU A 405 -10.09 -11.23 8.38
C LEU A 405 -10.55 -10.18 7.37
N GLU A 406 -10.53 -8.91 7.78
CA GLU A 406 -10.87 -7.81 6.89
C GLU A 406 -10.05 -7.87 5.60
N SER A 407 -10.74 -7.77 4.46
CA SER A 407 -10.10 -7.80 3.15
C SER A 407 -9.30 -6.52 2.93
N MET A 408 -8.19 -6.62 2.20
CA MET A 408 -7.47 -5.45 1.71
C MET A 408 -8.22 -4.86 0.53
N ASP A 409 -8.53 -3.56 0.59
CA ASP A 409 -9.10 -2.83 -0.53
C ASP A 409 -7.98 -2.37 -1.46
N PHE A 410 -8.10 -2.72 -2.73
CA PHE A 410 -7.14 -2.32 -3.75
C PHE A 410 -7.76 -1.29 -4.69
N PRO A 411 -7.04 -0.20 -5.00
CA PRO A 411 -7.53 0.81 -5.93
C PRO A 411 -7.67 0.24 -7.34
N ASP A 412 -8.65 0.74 -8.07
CA ASP A 412 -8.82 0.41 -9.48
C ASP A 412 -7.66 0.98 -10.33
N PRO A 413 -7.19 0.24 -11.34
CA PRO A 413 -6.18 0.74 -12.26
C PRO A 413 -6.69 1.96 -13.04
N VAL A 414 -5.80 2.91 -13.30
CA VAL A 414 -6.15 4.21 -13.91
C VAL A 414 -5.65 4.38 -15.33
N ILE A 415 -4.72 3.52 -15.77
CA ILE A 415 -4.14 3.56 -17.13
C ILE A 415 -4.20 2.17 -17.76
N GLY A 416 -4.46 2.11 -19.08
CA GLY A 416 -4.45 0.88 -19.84
C GLY A 416 -3.59 1.00 -21.11
N ILE A 417 -2.94 -0.11 -21.47
CA ILE A 417 -2.16 -0.25 -22.70
C ILE A 417 -2.60 -1.51 -23.43
N ALA A 418 -2.84 -1.39 -24.73
CA ALA A 418 -3.07 -2.56 -25.57
C ALA A 418 -1.75 -3.30 -25.81
N VAL A 419 -1.76 -4.60 -25.68
CA VAL A 419 -0.59 -5.46 -25.91
C VAL A 419 -0.94 -6.54 -26.95
N GLU A 420 -0.04 -6.72 -27.91
CA GLU A 420 -0.18 -7.72 -28.95
C GLU A 420 1.11 -8.54 -29.08
N PRO A 421 1.04 -9.88 -29.12
CA PRO A 421 2.24 -10.68 -29.28
C PRO A 421 2.84 -10.47 -30.67
N LYS A 422 4.17 -10.40 -30.80
CA LYS A 422 4.83 -10.24 -32.10
C LYS A 422 4.69 -11.48 -32.98
N THR A 423 4.52 -12.64 -32.38
CA THR A 423 4.36 -13.90 -33.14
C THR A 423 3.18 -14.72 -32.60
N GLN A 424 2.58 -15.54 -33.48
CA GLN A 424 1.49 -16.44 -33.10
C GLN A 424 1.88 -17.44 -32.00
N LYS A 425 3.15 -17.83 -31.95
CA LYS A 425 3.66 -18.75 -30.91
C LYS A 425 3.72 -18.12 -29.52
N ASP A 426 3.76 -16.81 -29.45
CA ASP A 426 3.81 -16.07 -28.19
C ASP A 426 2.43 -15.80 -27.63
N LEU A 427 1.34 -16.05 -28.38
CA LEU A 427 -0.03 -15.80 -27.94
C LEU A 427 -0.39 -16.59 -26.66
N ASP A 428 -0.12 -17.90 -26.67
CA ASP A 428 -0.41 -18.76 -25.51
C ASP A 428 0.46 -18.38 -24.31
N LYS A 429 1.73 -18.08 -24.56
CA LYS A 429 2.67 -17.63 -23.52
C LYS A 429 2.27 -16.28 -22.94
N LEU A 430 1.80 -15.34 -23.77
CA LEU A 430 1.29 -14.04 -23.35
C LEU A 430 0.13 -14.23 -22.38
N GLY A 431 -0.86 -15.05 -22.75
CA GLY A 431 -2.01 -15.33 -21.89
C GLY A 431 -1.61 -15.91 -20.52
N VAL A 432 -0.72 -16.92 -20.54
CA VAL A 432 -0.21 -17.53 -19.29
C VAL A 432 0.60 -16.53 -18.46
N GLY A 433 1.47 -15.73 -19.12
CA GLY A 433 2.27 -14.72 -18.42
C GLY A 433 1.41 -13.64 -17.79
N LEU A 434 0.46 -13.09 -18.53
CA LEU A 434 -0.47 -12.07 -18.05
C LEU A 434 -1.34 -12.58 -16.89
N GLN A 435 -1.84 -13.81 -16.98
CA GLN A 435 -2.62 -14.42 -15.90
C GLN A 435 -1.80 -14.53 -14.61
N LYS A 436 -0.56 -15.04 -14.70
CA LYS A 436 0.31 -15.15 -13.53
C LYS A 436 0.62 -13.79 -12.90
N LEU A 437 0.93 -12.79 -13.70
CA LEU A 437 1.18 -11.44 -13.23
C LEU A 437 -0.06 -10.81 -12.57
N ALA A 438 -1.26 -11.07 -13.11
CA ALA A 438 -2.51 -10.64 -12.49
C ALA A 438 -2.84 -11.38 -11.18
N GLU A 439 -2.35 -12.61 -11.00
CA GLU A 439 -2.46 -13.31 -9.71
C GLU A 439 -1.53 -12.73 -8.64
N GLU A 440 -0.37 -12.21 -9.05
CA GLU A 440 0.61 -11.60 -8.15
C GLU A 440 0.17 -10.19 -7.70
N ASP A 441 -0.38 -9.40 -8.63
CA ASP A 441 -0.72 -8.00 -8.41
C ASP A 441 -2.22 -7.75 -8.61
N PRO A 442 -2.97 -7.51 -7.54
CA PRO A 442 -4.42 -7.25 -7.60
C PRO A 442 -4.80 -5.93 -8.27
N THR A 443 -3.86 -4.99 -8.46
CA THR A 443 -4.08 -3.73 -9.19
C THR A 443 -3.76 -3.85 -10.68
N PHE A 444 -3.19 -4.96 -11.08
CA PHE A 444 -2.96 -5.27 -12.49
C PHE A 444 -4.15 -6.05 -13.04
N ARG A 445 -4.79 -5.53 -14.07
CA ARG A 445 -5.94 -6.16 -14.73
C ARG A 445 -5.65 -6.45 -16.19
N VAL A 446 -6.18 -7.56 -16.65
CA VAL A 446 -6.12 -7.99 -18.05
C VAL A 446 -7.53 -8.15 -18.58
N GLN A 447 -7.84 -7.47 -19.67
CA GLN A 447 -9.12 -7.57 -20.36
C GLN A 447 -8.87 -7.84 -21.84
N THR A 448 -9.54 -8.84 -22.39
CA THR A 448 -9.53 -9.08 -23.84
C THR A 448 -10.85 -8.60 -24.39
N ASN A 449 -10.80 -7.69 -25.37
CA ASN A 449 -11.98 -7.26 -26.09
C ASN A 449 -12.42 -8.39 -27.01
N GLU A 450 -13.62 -8.94 -26.78
CA GLU A 450 -14.15 -10.08 -27.53
C GLU A 450 -14.44 -9.72 -28.99
N GLU A 451 -14.75 -8.47 -29.31
CA GLU A 451 -15.05 -8.00 -30.65
C GLU A 451 -13.79 -7.78 -31.51
N THR A 452 -12.76 -7.19 -30.90
CA THR A 452 -11.51 -6.84 -31.60
C THR A 452 -10.38 -7.86 -31.40
N GLY A 453 -10.52 -8.75 -30.42
CA GLY A 453 -9.47 -9.69 -30.00
C GLY A 453 -8.26 -9.01 -29.33
N GLN A 454 -8.34 -7.70 -29.09
CA GLN A 454 -7.25 -6.93 -28.51
C GLN A 454 -7.16 -7.16 -26.99
N THR A 455 -5.97 -7.45 -26.49
CA THR A 455 -5.72 -7.59 -25.06
C THR A 455 -5.24 -6.25 -24.50
N VAL A 456 -5.97 -5.73 -23.52
CA VAL A 456 -5.62 -4.50 -22.78
C VAL A 456 -5.16 -4.87 -21.40
N ILE A 457 -3.99 -4.38 -21.00
CA ILE A 457 -3.46 -4.47 -19.64
C ILE A 457 -3.64 -3.12 -18.96
N SER A 458 -4.09 -3.14 -17.71
CA SER A 458 -4.35 -1.92 -16.94
C SER A 458 -3.60 -1.95 -15.62
N GLY A 459 -3.11 -0.78 -15.17
CA GLY A 459 -2.30 -0.63 -13.96
C GLY A 459 -2.37 0.77 -13.36
N MET A 460 -1.55 1.00 -12.33
CA MET A 460 -1.57 2.23 -11.52
C MET A 460 -0.79 3.39 -12.14
N GLY A 461 0.11 3.13 -13.08
CA GLY A 461 0.93 4.15 -13.72
C GLY A 461 1.75 3.60 -14.89
N GLU A 462 2.42 4.51 -15.63
CA GLU A 462 3.26 4.14 -16.77
C GLU A 462 4.40 3.21 -16.35
N LEU A 463 5.09 3.53 -15.25
CA LEU A 463 6.20 2.72 -14.75
C LEU A 463 5.74 1.31 -14.35
N HIS A 464 4.56 1.20 -13.74
CA HIS A 464 3.97 -0.10 -13.38
C HIS A 464 3.80 -0.98 -14.61
N LEU A 465 3.16 -0.46 -15.68
CA LEU A 465 2.94 -1.21 -16.91
C LEU A 465 4.23 -1.51 -17.66
N ASP A 466 5.20 -0.60 -17.67
CA ASP A 466 6.52 -0.83 -18.26
C ASP A 466 7.24 -2.01 -17.60
N ILE A 467 7.17 -2.11 -16.27
CA ILE A 467 7.76 -3.21 -15.51
C ILE A 467 7.05 -4.53 -15.83
N ILE A 468 5.72 -4.54 -15.90
CA ILE A 468 4.94 -5.72 -16.30
C ILE A 468 5.36 -6.22 -17.69
N ILE A 469 5.50 -5.33 -18.65
CA ILE A 469 5.92 -5.67 -20.02
C ILE A 469 7.37 -6.18 -20.04
N ASP A 470 8.24 -5.58 -19.27
CA ASP A 470 9.64 -6.04 -19.17
C ASP A 470 9.72 -7.41 -18.50
N ARG A 471 8.89 -7.68 -17.47
CA ARG A 471 8.76 -9.02 -16.87
C ARG A 471 8.23 -10.06 -17.86
N LEU A 472 7.24 -9.72 -18.70
CA LEU A 472 6.78 -10.61 -19.77
C LEU A 472 7.93 -11.01 -20.70
N ARG A 473 8.80 -10.07 -21.06
CA ARG A 473 9.95 -10.31 -21.92
C ARG A 473 11.01 -11.18 -21.24
N ARG A 474 11.38 -10.85 -20.00
CA ARG A 474 12.49 -11.51 -19.28
C ARG A 474 12.11 -12.85 -18.68
N GLU A 475 10.99 -12.93 -17.98
CA GLU A 475 10.56 -14.13 -17.26
C GLU A 475 9.82 -15.12 -18.16
N PHE A 476 8.90 -14.63 -19.02
CA PHE A 476 8.05 -15.48 -19.86
C PHE A 476 8.55 -15.62 -21.30
N LYS A 477 9.63 -14.90 -21.67
CA LYS A 477 10.19 -14.90 -23.03
C LYS A 477 9.15 -14.56 -24.10
N VAL A 478 8.32 -13.54 -23.83
CA VAL A 478 7.27 -13.04 -24.72
C VAL A 478 7.63 -11.66 -25.21
N GLU A 479 7.72 -11.50 -26.52
CA GLU A 479 7.85 -10.20 -27.18
C GLU A 479 6.46 -9.69 -27.59
N CYS A 480 6.11 -8.48 -27.17
CA CYS A 480 4.84 -7.85 -27.51
C CYS A 480 5.03 -6.43 -28.07
N ASN A 481 4.11 -6.03 -28.94
CA ASN A 481 3.93 -4.65 -29.36
C ASN A 481 3.02 -3.95 -28.35
N GLN A 482 3.30 -2.68 -28.10
CA GLN A 482 2.54 -1.83 -27.18
C GLN A 482 1.74 -0.80 -27.98
N GLY A 483 0.47 -0.67 -27.68
CA GLY A 483 -0.35 0.42 -28.14
C GLY A 483 -0.06 1.72 -27.38
N ARG A 484 -0.74 2.81 -27.73
CA ARG A 484 -0.67 4.05 -26.96
C ARG A 484 -1.40 3.87 -25.62
N PRO A 485 -0.89 4.46 -24.54
CA PRO A 485 -1.59 4.47 -23.26
C PRO A 485 -2.99 5.10 -23.41
N GLN A 486 -3.97 4.46 -22.82
CA GLN A 486 -5.35 4.95 -22.79
C GLN A 486 -5.79 5.15 -21.35
N VAL A 487 -6.51 6.23 -21.12
CA VAL A 487 -7.08 6.55 -19.81
C VAL A 487 -8.32 5.70 -19.58
N SER A 488 -8.47 5.18 -18.38
CA SER A 488 -9.69 4.50 -17.96
C SER A 488 -10.74 5.55 -17.57
N TYR A 489 -11.57 5.91 -18.55
CA TYR A 489 -12.72 6.78 -18.30
C TYR A 489 -13.81 6.02 -17.54
N LYS A 490 -14.67 6.78 -16.87
CA LYS A 490 -15.88 6.27 -16.22
C LYS A 490 -17.08 7.11 -16.63
N GLU A 491 -18.27 6.64 -16.33
CA GLU A 491 -19.51 7.37 -16.58
C GLU A 491 -20.21 7.66 -15.25
N ALA A 492 -21.01 8.70 -15.20
CA ALA A 492 -21.92 8.99 -14.10
C ALA A 492 -23.20 9.63 -14.63
N ILE A 493 -24.24 9.68 -13.81
CA ILE A 493 -25.46 10.40 -14.09
C ILE A 493 -25.54 11.66 -13.22
N THR A 494 -26.21 12.70 -13.71
CA THR A 494 -26.30 13.98 -13.00
C THR A 494 -27.72 14.38 -12.62
N LYS A 495 -28.75 13.70 -13.13
CA LYS A 495 -30.16 14.01 -12.86
C LYS A 495 -30.94 12.79 -12.37
N PRO A 496 -31.85 12.95 -11.41
CA PRO A 496 -32.75 11.89 -11.02
C PRO A 496 -33.73 11.57 -12.14
N VAL A 497 -34.02 10.30 -12.32
CA VAL A 497 -35.02 9.78 -13.26
C VAL A 497 -35.83 8.69 -12.57
N GLU A 498 -37.13 8.79 -12.66
CA GLU A 498 -38.05 7.75 -12.23
C GLU A 498 -38.69 7.12 -13.46
N LEU A 499 -38.66 5.81 -13.53
CA LEU A 499 -39.26 5.07 -14.64
C LEU A 499 -39.85 3.73 -14.20
N ARG A 500 -40.81 3.28 -14.97
CA ARG A 500 -41.36 1.93 -14.90
C ARG A 500 -40.80 1.12 -16.05
N GLU A 501 -40.23 -0.05 -15.75
CA GLU A 501 -39.77 -1.01 -16.74
C GLU A 501 -40.50 -2.34 -16.59
N VAL A 502 -40.99 -2.85 -17.72
CA VAL A 502 -41.69 -4.14 -17.76
C VAL A 502 -40.95 -5.08 -18.70
N PHE A 503 -40.39 -6.12 -18.14
CA PHE A 503 -39.77 -7.19 -18.89
C PHE A 503 -40.81 -8.31 -19.14
N LYS A 504 -41.17 -8.53 -20.39
CA LYS A 504 -42.08 -9.60 -20.80
C LYS A 504 -41.53 -10.34 -22.02
N LYS A 505 -41.30 -11.64 -21.83
CA LYS A 505 -40.88 -12.52 -22.96
C LYS A 505 -41.68 -13.80 -22.92
N GLN A 506 -42.32 -14.15 -24.05
CA GLN A 506 -43.10 -15.35 -24.20
C GLN A 506 -42.59 -16.13 -25.40
N THR A 507 -42.04 -17.33 -25.15
CA THR A 507 -41.48 -18.21 -26.20
C THR A 507 -41.98 -19.62 -25.90
N GLY A 508 -43.18 -19.97 -26.42
CA GLY A 508 -43.67 -21.34 -26.47
C GLY A 508 -43.48 -22.19 -25.21
N GLY A 509 -44.05 -21.79 -24.06
CA GLY A 509 -43.89 -22.46 -22.77
C GLY A 509 -44.06 -21.49 -21.60
N ARG A 510 -43.37 -21.72 -20.47
CA ARG A 510 -43.35 -20.81 -19.30
C ARG A 510 -42.80 -19.45 -19.72
N GLY A 511 -43.59 -18.38 -19.55
CA GLY A 511 -43.17 -17.01 -19.87
C GLY A 511 -42.12 -16.46 -18.90
N LYS A 512 -41.65 -15.27 -19.20
CA LYS A 512 -40.79 -14.46 -18.30
C LYS A 512 -41.45 -13.12 -18.07
N PHE A 513 -41.64 -12.73 -16.84
CA PHE A 513 -42.29 -11.47 -16.47
C PHE A 513 -41.61 -10.83 -15.26
N ALA A 514 -41.32 -9.56 -15.35
CA ALA A 514 -40.91 -8.71 -14.23
C ALA A 514 -41.36 -7.26 -14.53
N ASP A 515 -41.79 -6.54 -13.51
CA ASP A 515 -42.25 -5.15 -13.58
C ASP A 515 -41.70 -4.42 -12.37
N ILE A 516 -40.90 -3.40 -12.60
CA ILE A 516 -40.27 -2.59 -11.55
C ILE A 516 -40.47 -1.10 -11.81
N ILE A 517 -40.72 -0.36 -10.75
CA ILE A 517 -40.70 1.10 -10.75
C ILE A 517 -39.50 1.50 -9.92
N VAL A 518 -38.55 2.18 -10.54
CA VAL A 518 -37.29 2.59 -9.92
C VAL A 518 -37.04 4.07 -10.10
N ARG A 519 -36.42 4.67 -9.07
CA ARG A 519 -35.79 5.97 -9.18
C ARG A 519 -34.28 5.76 -9.20
N VAL A 520 -33.65 6.35 -10.20
CA VAL A 520 -32.20 6.31 -10.42
C VAL A 520 -31.69 7.73 -10.33
N GLU A 521 -30.74 7.97 -9.43
CA GLU A 521 -30.21 9.30 -9.13
C GLU A 521 -28.72 9.19 -8.69
N PRO A 522 -27.97 10.31 -8.63
CA PRO A 522 -26.65 10.31 -8.00
C PRO A 522 -26.73 9.86 -6.53
N VAL A 523 -25.68 9.26 -6.00
CA VAL A 523 -25.60 8.86 -4.57
C VAL A 523 -25.77 10.06 -3.63
N ASP A 524 -26.23 9.80 -2.42
CA ASP A 524 -26.35 10.81 -1.38
C ASP A 524 -24.96 11.32 -0.97
N GLU A 525 -24.89 12.59 -0.59
CA GLU A 525 -23.64 13.22 -0.14
C GLU A 525 -23.07 12.47 1.09
N GLY A 526 -21.80 12.05 1.01
CA GLY A 526 -21.16 11.28 2.07
C GLY A 526 -21.36 9.76 2.00
N PHE A 527 -22.01 9.23 0.98
CA PHE A 527 -22.10 7.78 0.79
C PHE A 527 -20.77 7.23 0.24
N GLU A 528 -20.21 6.25 0.94
CA GLU A 528 -19.03 5.52 0.50
C GLU A 528 -19.45 4.27 -0.28
N GLY A 529 -19.17 4.23 -1.57
CA GLY A 529 -19.47 3.11 -2.46
C GLY A 529 -19.99 3.54 -3.84
N ASN A 530 -20.11 2.59 -4.76
CA ASN A 530 -20.53 2.86 -6.14
C ASN A 530 -22.04 2.73 -6.35
N LEU A 531 -22.70 1.84 -5.62
CA LEU A 531 -24.15 1.60 -5.71
C LEU A 531 -24.80 1.73 -4.36
N GLN A 532 -25.62 2.77 -4.19
CA GLN A 532 -26.52 2.92 -3.07
C GLN A 532 -27.88 2.32 -3.44
N PHE A 533 -28.21 1.16 -2.89
CA PHE A 533 -29.46 0.47 -3.20
C PHE A 533 -30.46 0.61 -2.05
N VAL A 534 -31.68 1.07 -2.37
CA VAL A 534 -32.76 1.32 -1.39
C VAL A 534 -34.02 0.57 -1.82
N ASP A 535 -34.62 -0.16 -0.89
CA ASP A 535 -35.90 -0.85 -1.07
C ASP A 535 -37.02 -0.08 -0.35
N GLU A 536 -37.91 0.53 -1.11
CA GLU A 536 -39.12 1.22 -0.62
C GLU A 536 -40.43 0.50 -0.97
N VAL A 537 -40.34 -0.75 -1.49
CA VAL A 537 -41.51 -1.50 -1.92
C VAL A 537 -42.46 -1.78 -0.74
N LYS A 538 -43.70 -1.38 -0.88
CA LYS A 538 -44.77 -1.58 0.13
C LYS A 538 -45.77 -2.64 -0.33
N GLY A 539 -46.40 -3.35 0.64
CA GLY A 539 -47.48 -4.27 0.36
C GLY A 539 -47.10 -5.63 -0.24
N GLY A 540 -45.79 -5.92 -0.44
CA GLY A 540 -45.37 -7.19 -1.01
C GLY A 540 -45.62 -7.33 -2.52
N ASN A 541 -45.77 -6.21 -3.23
CA ASN A 541 -45.99 -6.18 -4.69
C ASN A 541 -44.84 -6.83 -5.47
N ILE A 542 -43.61 -6.74 -4.93
CA ILE A 542 -42.46 -7.54 -5.35
C ILE A 542 -42.07 -8.40 -4.17
N PRO A 543 -42.04 -9.74 -4.31
CA PRO A 543 -41.54 -10.63 -3.27
C PRO A 543 -40.09 -10.31 -2.88
N LYS A 544 -39.78 -10.33 -1.56
CA LYS A 544 -38.45 -10.00 -1.05
C LYS A 544 -37.31 -10.83 -1.66
N GLU A 545 -37.61 -12.04 -2.09
CA GLU A 545 -36.63 -12.92 -2.77
C GLU A 545 -36.13 -12.39 -4.11
N PHE A 546 -36.84 -11.45 -4.76
CA PHE A 546 -36.47 -10.86 -6.05
C PHE A 546 -35.70 -9.54 -5.89
N ILE A 547 -35.76 -8.87 -4.74
CA ILE A 547 -35.04 -7.61 -4.48
C ILE A 547 -33.53 -7.75 -4.66
N PRO A 548 -32.85 -8.81 -4.14
CA PRO A 548 -31.42 -9.01 -4.42
C PRO A 548 -31.11 -9.21 -5.92
N SER A 549 -32.03 -9.77 -6.69
CA SER A 549 -31.85 -9.95 -8.15
C SER A 549 -31.92 -8.63 -8.90
N ILE A 550 -32.77 -7.69 -8.44
CA ILE A 550 -32.81 -6.33 -8.98
C ILE A 550 -31.48 -5.61 -8.70
N GLN A 551 -30.99 -5.67 -7.46
CA GLN A 551 -29.69 -5.10 -7.09
C GLN A 551 -28.56 -5.69 -7.93
N LYS A 552 -28.52 -7.00 -8.08
CA LYS A 552 -27.54 -7.69 -8.93
C LYS A 552 -27.61 -7.23 -10.39
N GLY A 553 -28.83 -7.03 -10.93
CA GLY A 553 -29.05 -6.51 -12.26
C GLY A 553 -28.45 -5.12 -12.46
N PHE A 554 -28.66 -4.19 -11.53
CA PHE A 554 -28.03 -2.87 -11.57
C PHE A 554 -26.51 -2.96 -11.45
N THR A 555 -26.00 -3.75 -10.51
CA THR A 555 -24.55 -3.96 -10.35
C THR A 555 -23.90 -4.50 -11.61
N THR A 556 -24.57 -5.40 -12.32
CA THR A 556 -24.10 -5.96 -13.58
C THR A 556 -24.14 -4.90 -14.69
N ALA A 557 -25.22 -4.14 -14.77
CA ALA A 557 -25.41 -3.13 -15.80
C ALA A 557 -24.45 -1.94 -15.68
N MET A 558 -24.09 -1.55 -14.44
CA MET A 558 -23.13 -0.48 -14.18
C MET A 558 -21.73 -0.74 -14.75
N LYS A 559 -21.39 -1.98 -15.09
CA LYS A 559 -20.11 -2.30 -15.72
C LYS A 559 -19.99 -1.74 -17.13
N ASN A 560 -21.13 -1.46 -17.79
CA ASN A 560 -21.23 -0.97 -19.17
C ASN A 560 -22.17 0.23 -19.22
N GLY A 561 -21.61 1.43 -19.16
CA GLY A 561 -22.35 2.69 -19.28
C GLY A 561 -22.94 2.93 -20.67
N VAL A 562 -23.78 3.95 -20.77
CA VAL A 562 -24.56 4.24 -22.00
C VAL A 562 -23.85 5.15 -22.99
N LEU A 563 -22.78 5.84 -22.59
CA LEU A 563 -22.02 6.75 -23.47
C LEU A 563 -21.06 5.99 -24.39
N ALA A 564 -20.17 5.21 -23.82
CA ALA A 564 -19.16 4.45 -24.55
C ALA A 564 -18.87 3.08 -23.91
N GLY A 565 -19.71 2.65 -23.00
CA GLY A 565 -19.53 1.37 -22.30
C GLY A 565 -18.53 1.42 -21.14
N PHE A 566 -18.15 2.62 -20.69
CA PHE A 566 -17.29 2.74 -19.50
C PHE A 566 -18.07 2.43 -18.23
N PRO A 567 -17.40 1.91 -17.17
CA PRO A 567 -18.08 1.64 -15.90
C PRO A 567 -18.76 2.90 -15.32
N VAL A 568 -19.97 2.71 -14.77
CA VAL A 568 -20.74 3.80 -14.14
C VAL A 568 -20.44 3.81 -12.64
N GLU A 569 -20.21 5.00 -12.10
CA GLU A 569 -19.96 5.20 -10.66
C GLU A 569 -21.03 6.10 -10.01
N HIS A 570 -21.12 5.98 -8.70
CA HIS A 570 -21.93 6.83 -7.84
C HIS A 570 -23.42 6.83 -8.18
N LEU A 571 -24.00 5.64 -8.30
CA LEU A 571 -25.40 5.44 -8.63
C LEU A 571 -26.22 5.09 -7.39
N LYS A 572 -27.32 5.85 -7.15
CA LYS A 572 -28.34 5.47 -6.18
C LYS A 572 -29.57 4.93 -6.94
N VAL A 573 -30.03 3.78 -6.50
CA VAL A 573 -31.23 3.12 -7.05
C VAL A 573 -32.21 2.88 -5.91
N THR A 574 -33.39 3.46 -6.02
CA THR A 574 -34.50 3.22 -5.11
C THR A 574 -35.58 2.43 -5.85
N VAL A 575 -35.87 1.23 -5.38
CA VAL A 575 -37.00 0.43 -5.87
C VAL A 575 -38.25 0.90 -5.16
N ILE A 576 -39.16 1.53 -5.90
CA ILE A 576 -40.36 2.18 -5.33
C ILE A 576 -41.53 1.20 -5.29
N ASP A 577 -41.79 0.49 -6.39
CA ASP A 577 -42.90 -0.43 -6.54
C ASP A 577 -42.66 -1.37 -7.74
N GLY A 578 -43.64 -2.24 -8.00
CA GLY A 578 -43.63 -3.13 -9.15
C GLY A 578 -44.72 -4.19 -9.07
N SER A 579 -44.58 -5.20 -9.92
CA SER A 579 -45.49 -6.35 -9.87
C SER A 579 -44.78 -7.63 -10.33
N PHE A 580 -45.33 -8.77 -9.91
CA PHE A 580 -44.85 -10.08 -10.33
C PHE A 580 -46.02 -10.95 -10.82
N HIS A 581 -45.68 -11.98 -11.59
CA HIS A 581 -46.61 -12.99 -12.03
C HIS A 581 -46.26 -14.33 -11.36
N PRO A 582 -47.25 -15.00 -10.67
CA PRO A 582 -46.94 -16.19 -9.86
C PRO A 582 -46.25 -17.34 -10.60
N VAL A 583 -46.44 -17.43 -11.93
CA VAL A 583 -45.87 -18.51 -12.75
C VAL A 583 -44.68 -18.07 -13.58
N ASP A 584 -44.69 -16.83 -14.09
CA ASP A 584 -43.75 -16.34 -15.09
C ASP A 584 -42.63 -15.45 -14.52
N SER A 585 -42.72 -15.12 -13.22
CA SER A 585 -41.65 -14.37 -12.54
C SER A 585 -40.61 -15.30 -11.93
N ASP A 586 -39.37 -14.94 -12.13
CA ASP A 586 -38.21 -15.57 -11.51
C ASP A 586 -37.08 -14.54 -11.29
N GLN A 587 -36.04 -14.94 -10.58
CA GLN A 587 -34.90 -14.09 -10.28
C GLN A 587 -34.24 -13.52 -11.54
N LEU A 588 -34.07 -14.34 -12.58
CA LEU A 588 -33.47 -13.91 -13.84
C LEU A 588 -34.32 -12.85 -14.56
N SER A 589 -35.65 -12.95 -14.50
CA SER A 589 -36.55 -11.96 -15.10
C SER A 589 -36.41 -10.60 -14.46
N PHE A 590 -36.28 -10.54 -13.13
CA PHE A 590 -36.02 -9.29 -12.41
C PHE A 590 -34.61 -8.74 -12.65
N GLU A 591 -33.58 -9.58 -12.74
CA GLU A 591 -32.23 -9.17 -13.10
C GLU A 591 -32.20 -8.53 -14.50
N LEU A 592 -32.81 -9.15 -15.49
CA LEU A 592 -32.91 -8.62 -16.86
C LEU A 592 -33.74 -7.33 -16.95
N CYS A 593 -34.84 -7.26 -16.18
CA CYS A 593 -35.67 -6.05 -16.07
C CYS A 593 -34.84 -4.88 -15.49
N ALA A 594 -34.07 -5.14 -14.46
CA ALA A 594 -33.18 -4.14 -13.85
C ALA A 594 -32.11 -3.63 -14.82
N ILE A 595 -31.52 -4.52 -15.62
CA ILE A 595 -30.54 -4.14 -16.65
C ILE A 595 -31.17 -3.23 -17.72
N GLN A 596 -32.40 -3.52 -18.15
CA GLN A 596 -33.10 -2.67 -19.11
C GLN A 596 -33.52 -1.32 -18.49
N ALA A 597 -33.98 -1.34 -17.24
CA ALA A 597 -34.30 -0.13 -16.49
C ALA A 597 -33.08 0.79 -16.33
N PHE A 598 -31.94 0.23 -15.97
CA PHE A 598 -30.67 0.96 -15.90
C PHE A 598 -30.35 1.68 -17.19
N LYS A 599 -30.38 0.97 -18.33
CA LYS A 599 -30.05 1.54 -19.63
C LYS A 599 -30.95 2.72 -19.97
N LYS A 600 -32.26 2.54 -19.85
CA LYS A 600 -33.26 3.60 -20.16
C LYS A 600 -33.16 4.78 -19.20
N ALA A 601 -32.95 4.53 -17.92
CA ALA A 601 -32.78 5.58 -16.92
C ALA A 601 -31.52 6.39 -17.16
N SER A 602 -30.38 5.72 -17.37
CA SER A 602 -29.09 6.37 -17.60
C SER A 602 -29.08 7.24 -18.87
N GLU A 603 -29.74 6.84 -19.95
CA GLU A 603 -29.91 7.67 -21.16
C GLU A 603 -30.67 8.98 -20.90
N GLN A 604 -31.63 8.97 -19.95
CA GLN A 604 -32.44 10.14 -19.59
C GLN A 604 -31.84 10.98 -18.47
N ALA A 605 -31.00 10.38 -17.66
CA ALA A 605 -30.41 10.97 -16.44
C ALA A 605 -29.25 11.94 -16.70
N ARG A 606 -29.07 12.42 -17.93
CA ARG A 606 -27.95 13.26 -18.35
C ARG A 606 -26.61 12.61 -17.98
N PRO A 607 -26.21 11.58 -18.72
CA PRO A 607 -24.94 10.89 -18.48
C PRO A 607 -23.77 11.82 -18.81
N VAL A 608 -22.70 11.71 -18.01
CA VAL A 608 -21.46 12.47 -18.15
C VAL A 608 -20.27 11.53 -18.15
N LEU A 609 -19.19 11.95 -18.82
CA LEU A 609 -17.92 11.24 -18.82
C LEU A 609 -17.05 11.76 -17.67
N LEU A 610 -16.43 10.84 -16.96
CA LEU A 610 -15.48 11.14 -15.88
C LEU A 610 -14.07 10.75 -16.31
N GLU A 611 -13.09 11.61 -15.98
CA GLU A 611 -11.66 11.35 -16.18
C GLU A 611 -10.92 11.29 -14.84
N PRO A 612 -9.85 10.47 -14.72
CA PRO A 612 -9.05 10.43 -13.51
C PRO A 612 -8.19 11.69 -13.40
N ILE A 613 -8.26 12.32 -12.23
CA ILE A 613 -7.47 13.49 -11.86
C ILE A 613 -6.33 13.03 -10.96
N MET A 614 -5.11 13.45 -11.31
CA MET A 614 -3.90 13.15 -10.56
C MET A 614 -3.52 14.33 -9.68
N LYS A 615 -3.14 14.06 -8.45
CA LYS A 615 -2.41 14.99 -7.61
C LYS A 615 -0.95 14.96 -8.05
N VAL A 616 -0.46 16.10 -8.53
CA VAL A 616 0.90 16.27 -9.07
C VAL A 616 1.69 17.15 -8.12
N GLU A 617 2.83 16.69 -7.69
CA GLU A 617 3.76 17.49 -6.90
C GLU A 617 5.10 17.54 -7.62
N VAL A 618 5.60 18.75 -7.86
CA VAL A 618 6.85 18.98 -8.58
C VAL A 618 7.81 19.72 -7.68
N VAL A 619 8.95 19.10 -7.41
CA VAL A 619 10.07 19.76 -6.72
C VAL A 619 11.01 20.30 -7.78
N THR A 620 11.18 21.62 -7.84
CA THR A 620 11.91 22.30 -8.89
C THR A 620 12.76 23.45 -8.34
N PRO A 621 13.90 23.79 -8.98
CA PRO A 621 14.60 25.03 -8.68
C PRO A 621 13.70 26.25 -8.87
N GLU A 622 13.89 27.31 -8.09
CA GLU A 622 13.08 28.53 -8.14
C GLU A 622 13.07 29.15 -9.53
N GLU A 623 14.19 29.14 -10.24
CA GLU A 623 14.35 29.68 -11.59
C GLU A 623 13.48 29.00 -12.65
N SER A 624 13.17 27.69 -12.46
CA SER A 624 12.36 26.88 -13.38
C SER A 624 10.88 26.84 -13.00
N MET A 625 10.50 27.39 -11.85
CA MET A 625 9.14 27.29 -11.32
C MET A 625 8.09 27.86 -12.27
N GLY A 626 8.38 29.01 -12.90
CA GLY A 626 7.47 29.65 -13.86
C GLY A 626 7.18 28.78 -15.08
N ASP A 627 8.19 28.10 -15.62
CA ASP A 627 8.06 27.22 -16.77
C ASP A 627 7.30 25.93 -16.40
N VAL A 628 7.55 25.40 -15.20
CA VAL A 628 6.82 24.23 -14.67
C VAL A 628 5.32 24.54 -14.51
N ILE A 629 4.98 25.69 -13.91
CA ILE A 629 3.58 26.13 -13.77
C ILE A 629 2.95 26.35 -15.15
N GLY A 630 3.68 26.96 -16.07
CA GLY A 630 3.24 27.18 -17.45
C GLY A 630 2.92 25.84 -18.18
N ASP A 631 3.75 24.81 -18.01
CA ASP A 631 3.52 23.51 -18.61
C ASP A 631 2.35 22.78 -17.95
N LEU A 632 2.23 22.82 -16.62
CA LEU A 632 1.08 22.24 -15.91
C LEU A 632 -0.24 22.89 -16.35
N ASN A 633 -0.28 24.21 -16.50
CA ASN A 633 -1.46 24.91 -16.98
C ASN A 633 -1.83 24.52 -18.43
N LYS A 634 -0.84 24.34 -19.32
CA LYS A 634 -1.08 23.81 -20.69
C LYS A 634 -1.71 22.41 -20.66
N ARG A 635 -1.40 21.62 -19.64
CA ARG A 635 -1.92 20.27 -19.43
C ARG A 635 -3.24 20.25 -18.62
N ARG A 636 -3.98 21.34 -18.61
CA ARG A 636 -5.21 21.52 -17.84
C ARG A 636 -5.01 21.33 -16.32
N GLY A 637 -3.78 21.46 -15.86
CA GLY A 637 -3.46 21.38 -14.44
C GLY A 637 -3.96 22.60 -13.67
N GLN A 638 -4.49 22.38 -12.49
CA GLN A 638 -4.90 23.42 -11.55
C GLN A 638 -3.88 23.46 -10.42
N VAL A 639 -3.10 24.52 -10.36
CA VAL A 639 -2.12 24.73 -9.28
C VAL A 639 -2.87 25.09 -8.01
N GLU A 640 -2.73 24.27 -6.97
CA GLU A 640 -3.39 24.46 -5.68
C GLU A 640 -2.53 25.20 -4.67
N GLY A 641 -1.21 25.07 -4.78
CA GLY A 641 -0.29 25.69 -3.84
C GLY A 641 1.16 25.63 -4.29
N MET A 642 1.95 26.48 -3.67
CA MET A 642 3.39 26.52 -3.84
C MET A 642 4.03 26.65 -2.46
N GLU A 643 4.99 25.79 -2.19
CA GLU A 643 5.75 25.78 -0.95
C GLU A 643 7.23 25.99 -1.23
N SER A 644 7.92 26.60 -0.30
CA SER A 644 9.36 26.78 -0.39
C SER A 644 10.04 25.74 0.48
N SER A 645 10.89 24.91 -0.12
CA SER A 645 11.83 24.12 0.65
C SER A 645 13.00 25.01 1.11
N ARG A 646 13.54 24.77 2.29
CA ARG A 646 14.72 25.51 2.78
C ARG A 646 15.98 25.24 1.96
N SER A 647 16.02 24.17 1.18
CA SER A 647 17.10 23.89 0.23
C SER A 647 17.11 24.82 -1.00
N GLY A 648 16.21 25.84 -1.07
CA GLY A 648 16.04 26.71 -2.23
C GLY A 648 15.20 26.09 -3.35
N ALA A 649 14.71 24.88 -3.18
CA ALA A 649 13.77 24.27 -4.12
C ALA A 649 12.33 24.74 -3.84
N ARG A 650 11.51 24.77 -4.89
CA ARG A 650 10.09 25.08 -4.82
C ARG A 650 9.28 23.80 -5.02
N ILE A 651 8.24 23.62 -4.25
CA ILE A 651 7.28 22.50 -4.39
C ILE A 651 6.01 23.10 -5.00
N VAL A 652 5.69 22.69 -6.21
CA VAL A 652 4.45 23.06 -6.89
C VAL A 652 3.46 21.91 -6.75
N LYS A 653 2.32 22.17 -6.10
CA LYS A 653 1.22 21.21 -5.95
C LYS A 653 0.11 21.55 -6.93
N ALA A 654 -0.31 20.59 -7.72
CA ALA A 654 -1.34 20.78 -8.73
C ALA A 654 -2.24 19.54 -8.84
N LYS A 655 -3.43 19.71 -9.41
CA LYS A 655 -4.29 18.63 -9.88
C LYS A 655 -4.36 18.69 -11.40
N ALA A 656 -4.08 17.60 -12.08
CA ALA A 656 -4.11 17.52 -13.53
C ALA A 656 -4.77 16.23 -14.01
N PRO A 657 -5.51 16.26 -15.14
CA PRO A 657 -6.07 15.05 -15.71
C PRO A 657 -4.98 14.14 -16.27
N LEU A 658 -5.08 12.84 -15.97
CA LEU A 658 -4.09 11.85 -16.39
C LEU A 658 -3.86 11.85 -17.91
N ALA A 659 -4.90 12.08 -18.70
CA ALA A 659 -4.80 12.14 -20.17
C ALA A 659 -3.75 13.14 -20.69
N GLU A 660 -3.53 14.23 -19.94
CA GLU A 660 -2.57 15.29 -20.31
C GLU A 660 -1.17 15.06 -19.72
N MET A 661 -1.04 14.06 -18.83
CA MET A 661 0.22 13.85 -18.09
C MET A 661 1.15 12.83 -18.72
N PHE A 662 0.71 12.15 -19.81
CA PHE A 662 1.60 11.25 -20.55
C PHE A 662 2.84 11.99 -21.07
N GLY A 663 4.01 11.39 -20.83
CA GLY A 663 5.29 11.98 -21.20
C GLY A 663 5.70 13.20 -20.38
N TYR A 664 4.97 13.55 -19.31
CA TYR A 664 5.26 14.73 -18.48
C TYR A 664 6.66 14.71 -17.87
N VAL A 665 7.12 13.55 -17.37
CA VAL A 665 8.45 13.40 -16.77
C VAL A 665 9.56 13.80 -17.76
N THR A 666 9.42 13.41 -19.03
CA THR A 666 10.38 13.79 -20.10
C THR A 666 10.33 15.30 -20.37
N ALA A 667 9.13 15.88 -20.46
CA ALA A 667 8.96 17.32 -20.64
C ALA A 667 9.54 18.11 -19.45
N LEU A 668 9.27 17.67 -18.23
CA LEU A 668 9.79 18.28 -17.00
C LEU A 668 11.32 18.27 -16.96
N ARG A 669 11.94 17.12 -17.30
CA ARG A 669 13.42 17.03 -17.38
C ARG A 669 14.00 17.99 -18.42
N THR A 670 13.33 18.16 -19.56
CA THR A 670 13.75 19.10 -20.60
C THR A 670 13.66 20.56 -20.11
N ILE A 671 12.55 20.94 -19.51
CA ILE A 671 12.30 22.30 -18.99
C ILE A 671 13.29 22.68 -17.88
N THR A 672 13.62 21.72 -17.00
CA THR A 672 14.42 21.97 -15.80
C THR A 672 15.87 21.50 -15.91
N SER A 673 16.31 21.07 -17.09
CA SER A 673 17.63 20.47 -17.32
C SER A 673 17.93 19.30 -16.38
N GLY A 674 16.92 18.48 -16.12
CA GLY A 674 17.01 17.29 -15.26
C GLY A 674 17.01 17.57 -13.75
N ARG A 675 16.84 18.84 -13.32
CA ARG A 675 16.94 19.23 -11.90
C ARG A 675 15.63 19.17 -11.13
N ALA A 676 14.50 18.93 -11.78
CA ALA A 676 13.21 18.75 -11.12
C ALA A 676 12.82 17.28 -11.04
N THR A 677 12.09 16.95 -9.99
CA THR A 677 11.44 15.66 -9.81
C THR A 677 9.93 15.87 -9.70
N SER A 678 9.15 14.88 -10.13
CA SER A 678 7.70 14.92 -9.98
C SER A 678 7.16 13.61 -9.45
N THR A 679 6.11 13.71 -8.66
CA THR A 679 5.28 12.60 -8.20
C THR A 679 3.86 12.82 -8.66
N MET A 680 3.21 11.73 -9.09
CA MET A 680 1.80 11.74 -9.44
C MET A 680 1.09 10.64 -8.66
N THR A 681 -0.01 10.99 -8.00
CA THR A 681 -0.89 10.04 -7.31
C THR A 681 -2.32 10.24 -7.78
N PHE A 682 -3.08 9.16 -7.89
CA PHE A 682 -4.51 9.27 -8.17
C PHE A 682 -5.20 10.06 -7.05
N SER A 683 -6.05 11.00 -7.43
CA SER A 683 -6.84 11.81 -6.49
C SER A 683 -8.31 11.40 -6.51
N HIS A 684 -8.99 11.65 -7.62
CA HIS A 684 -10.42 11.36 -7.80
C HIS A 684 -10.79 11.35 -9.29
N TYR A 685 -12.00 10.95 -9.59
CA TYR A 685 -12.62 11.16 -10.90
C TYR A 685 -13.36 12.49 -10.94
N ALA A 686 -13.24 13.23 -12.05
CA ALA A 686 -13.97 14.48 -12.26
C ALA A 686 -14.65 14.50 -13.63
N GLU A 687 -15.73 15.28 -13.73
CA GLU A 687 -16.48 15.45 -15.00
C GLU A 687 -15.59 16.11 -16.06
N VAL A 688 -15.59 15.52 -17.23
CA VAL A 688 -14.87 16.02 -18.42
C VAL A 688 -15.69 17.13 -19.08
N SER A 689 -15.02 18.19 -19.52
CA SER A 689 -15.71 19.26 -20.28
C SER A 689 -16.40 18.70 -21.52
N THR A 690 -17.54 19.25 -21.90
CA THR A 690 -18.34 18.76 -23.03
C THR A 690 -17.56 18.66 -24.36
N SER A 691 -16.62 19.58 -24.59
CA SER A 691 -15.79 19.58 -25.82
C SER A 691 -14.83 18.39 -25.85
N ILE A 692 -14.20 18.07 -24.72
CA ILE A 692 -13.29 16.92 -24.59
C ILE A 692 -14.07 15.63 -24.57
N ALA A 693 -15.20 15.58 -23.85
CA ALA A 693 -16.09 14.42 -23.85
C ALA A 693 -16.52 14.04 -25.27
N LYS A 694 -16.90 15.03 -26.10
CA LYS A 694 -17.23 14.79 -27.52
C LYS A 694 -16.06 14.20 -28.29
N ALA A 695 -14.84 14.71 -28.10
CA ALA A 695 -13.64 14.17 -28.77
C ALA A 695 -13.38 12.71 -28.37
N VAL A 696 -13.38 12.43 -27.07
CA VAL A 696 -13.19 11.07 -26.52
C VAL A 696 -14.27 10.11 -27.04
N LEU A 697 -15.54 10.49 -26.96
CA LEU A 697 -16.64 9.64 -27.42
C LEU A 697 -16.60 9.40 -28.93
N THR A 698 -16.15 10.40 -29.72
CA THR A 698 -15.98 10.21 -31.18
C THR A 698 -14.86 9.19 -31.46
N GLU A 699 -13.77 9.26 -30.74
CA GLU A 699 -12.65 8.32 -30.86
C GLU A 699 -13.06 6.89 -30.45
N CYS A 700 -13.86 6.76 -29.39
CA CYS A 700 -14.35 5.47 -28.87
C CYS A 700 -15.66 4.99 -29.60
N GLN A 701 -16.14 5.67 -30.61
CA GLN A 701 -17.43 5.41 -31.28
C GLN A 701 -18.63 5.39 -30.29
N GLY A 702 -18.55 6.21 -29.27
CA GLY A 702 -19.57 6.32 -28.24
C GLY A 702 -20.77 7.20 -28.66
N ARG A 703 -21.75 7.31 -27.74
CA ARG A 703 -23.04 8.01 -27.94
C ARG A 703 -22.91 9.51 -27.68
N VAL A 704 -22.34 10.25 -28.63
CA VAL A 704 -22.19 11.73 -28.55
C VAL A 704 -23.55 12.44 -28.44
N ASP A 705 -24.60 11.84 -29.00
CA ASP A 705 -25.98 12.33 -28.97
C ASP A 705 -26.58 12.44 -27.57
N LEU A 706 -26.07 11.70 -26.60
CA LEU A 706 -26.50 11.74 -25.19
C LEU A 706 -25.86 12.86 -24.37
N LEU A 707 -24.79 13.49 -24.86
CA LEU A 707 -24.20 14.67 -24.23
C LEU A 707 -25.07 15.91 -24.46
N LYS A 708 -25.81 16.33 -23.43
CA LYS A 708 -26.70 17.50 -23.50
C LYS A 708 -26.26 18.59 -22.52
#